data_a1a08287569a0a4e4383c267ea08b267
#
_entry.id   a1a08287569a0a4e4383c267ea08b267
#
_cell.length_a   1.000
_cell.length_b   1.000
_cell.length_c   1.000
_cell.angle_alpha   90.00
_cell.angle_beta   90.00
_cell.angle_gamma   90.00
#
_symmetry.space_group_name_H-M   'P 1'
#
loop_
_entity.id
_entity.type
_entity.pdbx_description
1 polymer ?
#
loop_
_entity_poly.entity_id
_entity_poly.type
_entity_poly.pdbx_seq_one_letter_code
_entity_poly.pdbx_strand_id
1 'polypeptide(L)'
;MPERARFVTHTGETVTAFALGRLEAVYYPGAVTRGADNVDYKFINGFVDVGELPCRTAVRAEIADRTVALKDDFEIVSTNLPGFNRRLEFSGFWHRPTRLSRWVRTRFVPPEGGDYSFRLATCGGVHVFVDGNKIAAFEPYTRNEAQETEIVLPLAADGSDLVMLVEEIAERDTNYFVELTWLGEGPLAAEVPGNADGKTLEMLMALARAIRPARIVFGEGEDLRLVVDQPATAAVTIEAKVHQSVHMRHLPPLFEAASTLAVGEKEAVFALPGELPDGYHELDIAFSLGESRINRTIAFALLRDDGPHRLAGDLAARKREGLSWLAEHGELRAGRVLARLALGLDLDDGDRAALEDTLDAIDTRRDCSDFVIVPLLWIYADHREALPPSLRKRIEAAILGYRYWMDEPGNDTMWFWSENHVLCFHVAELIAGGLFAEDVFANSGMSGREHAALAEKRLARWFDAVEDHGLAEWNSAAYYPIDFIGLLALQRFAGETLKTRAETVLDRLFSMIALHTINGVSAGSMGRAYDKELRAGPLSELAPFATIAFGTGWLNRGVAALPMFCAGDYVPPEGLDQFVAPPEGRAVSAHYVQGYGRAAQLALYKTAGVQLSASIDATPGAKGHQQHLVDVQAAGHPMARVWINHPGADDPWGSDRPSYWAGNGVMPRVTQHQNCCLFLSDLGENPRLAFTHAYAPLSVFDDHIAGEDFLVLRSAESFVALKATGPIEAVGEGPGAGIEHRVRGKRSGWAILVGALGGRSLAELAALAEGTNLSLSDDPLNLSCEGPLTPALRLDYRDGLFVEGRHAPFPTTSQTPEIAWLTAFAVPASN
;
A
#
# COMPACT_ATOMS: atom_id res chain seq x y z
N MET A 1 -41.06 -15.06 17.29
CA MET A 1 -40.23 -14.03 16.62
C MET A 1 -38.96 -14.76 16.27
N PRO A 2 -38.33 -14.54 15.13
CA PRO A 2 -37.01 -15.07 14.87
C PRO A 2 -36.06 -14.61 15.97
N GLU A 3 -35.20 -15.51 16.43
CA GLU A 3 -34.19 -15.22 17.45
C GLU A 3 -33.28 -14.12 16.93
N ARG A 4 -33.03 -13.05 17.70
CA ARG A 4 -32.18 -11.94 17.31
C ARG A 4 -30.80 -12.17 17.89
N ALA A 5 -29.77 -12.05 17.06
CA ALA A 5 -28.38 -12.05 17.54
C ALA A 5 -28.14 -10.76 18.34
N ARG A 6 -27.57 -10.88 19.55
CA ARG A 6 -27.37 -9.79 20.48
C ARG A 6 -25.87 -9.56 20.72
N PHE A 7 -25.42 -8.34 20.55
CA PHE A 7 -24.05 -7.91 20.75
C PHE A 7 -24.01 -6.75 21.76
N VAL A 8 -22.98 -6.70 22.56
CA VAL A 8 -22.83 -5.69 23.62
C VAL A 8 -21.70 -4.73 23.24
N THR A 9 -21.98 -3.43 23.37
CA THR A 9 -21.04 -2.33 23.16
C THR A 9 -20.88 -1.57 24.45
N HIS A 10 -19.66 -1.29 24.86
CA HIS A 10 -19.35 -0.53 26.08
C HIS A 10 -19.11 0.96 25.75
N THR A 11 -19.16 1.79 26.79
CA THR A 11 -18.94 3.23 26.67
C THR A 11 -17.61 3.54 25.94
N GLY A 12 -17.69 4.38 24.92
CA GLY A 12 -16.56 4.72 24.05
C GLY A 12 -16.29 3.77 22.89
N GLU A 13 -17.00 2.63 22.83
CA GLU A 13 -16.91 1.70 21.71
C GLU A 13 -17.91 2.02 20.60
N THR A 14 -17.60 1.58 19.40
CA THR A 14 -18.45 1.78 18.22
C THR A 14 -19.42 0.62 18.02
N VAL A 15 -20.66 0.96 17.74
CA VAL A 15 -21.68 -0.03 17.36
C VAL A 15 -21.49 -0.41 15.88
N THR A 16 -21.30 -1.71 15.64
CA THR A 16 -21.08 -2.23 14.28
C THR A 16 -22.05 -3.38 13.91
N ALA A 17 -22.94 -3.77 14.82
CA ALA A 17 -23.95 -4.79 14.56
C ALA A 17 -25.19 -4.19 13.86
N PHE A 18 -25.31 -4.39 12.55
CA PHE A 18 -26.40 -3.87 11.73
C PHE A 18 -26.84 -4.86 10.66
N ALA A 19 -28.13 -4.94 10.45
CA ALA A 19 -28.72 -5.53 9.24
C ALA A 19 -28.63 -4.51 8.10
N LEU A 20 -28.19 -4.96 6.93
CA LEU A 20 -27.88 -4.13 5.79
C LEU A 20 -28.87 -4.34 4.66
N GLY A 21 -29.41 -3.26 4.14
CA GLY A 21 -30.16 -3.22 2.91
C GLY A 21 -29.28 -3.32 1.66
N ARG A 22 -29.90 -3.42 0.52
CA ARG A 22 -29.22 -3.38 -0.77
C ARG A 22 -28.51 -2.03 -0.96
N LEU A 23 -27.30 -2.06 -1.49
CA LEU A 23 -26.62 -0.84 -1.96
C LEU A 23 -27.35 -0.34 -3.22
N GLU A 24 -27.87 0.87 -3.17
CA GLU A 24 -28.36 1.59 -4.33
C GLU A 24 -27.23 2.50 -4.86
N ALA A 25 -26.96 2.40 -6.14
CA ALA A 25 -25.92 3.16 -6.81
C ALA A 25 -26.51 3.86 -8.04
N VAL A 26 -26.48 5.17 -8.05
CA VAL A 26 -26.99 5.99 -9.16
C VAL A 26 -25.82 6.71 -9.79
N TYR A 27 -25.52 6.35 -11.04
CA TYR A 27 -24.50 7.02 -11.82
C TYR A 27 -24.99 8.42 -12.21
N TYR A 28 -24.13 9.42 -12.01
CA TYR A 28 -24.34 10.78 -12.42
C TYR A 28 -23.52 11.06 -13.67
N PRO A 29 -24.15 11.29 -14.84
CA PRO A 29 -23.42 11.64 -16.05
C PRO A 29 -22.70 12.99 -15.92
N GLY A 30 -23.13 13.85 -14.97
CA GLY A 30 -22.55 15.16 -14.70
C GLY A 30 -22.65 16.14 -15.85
N ALA A 31 -22.47 17.42 -15.58
CA ALA A 31 -22.17 18.36 -16.64
C ALA A 31 -20.77 18.05 -17.16
N VAL A 32 -20.63 17.87 -18.48
CA VAL A 32 -19.31 17.81 -19.12
C VAL A 32 -18.66 19.15 -18.87
N THR A 33 -17.79 19.23 -17.88
CA THR A 33 -17.09 20.44 -17.51
C THR A 33 -15.67 20.40 -18.03
N ARG A 34 -15.15 21.52 -18.44
CA ARG A 34 -13.71 21.69 -18.61
C ARG A 34 -13.14 22.02 -17.23
N GLY A 35 -12.23 21.21 -16.74
CA GLY A 35 -11.39 21.54 -15.60
C GLY A 35 -10.48 22.72 -15.90
N ALA A 36 -9.90 23.32 -14.89
CA ALA A 36 -8.81 24.28 -15.06
C ALA A 36 -7.47 23.52 -15.00
N ASP A 37 -6.52 23.90 -15.83
CA ASP A 37 -5.13 23.41 -15.69
C ASP A 37 -4.44 24.23 -14.59
N ASN A 38 -4.69 23.83 -13.34
CA ASN A 38 -4.19 24.49 -12.13
C ASN A 38 -3.24 23.63 -11.30
N VAL A 39 -2.66 22.59 -11.87
CA VAL A 39 -1.64 21.77 -11.20
C VAL A 39 -0.40 22.63 -10.92
N ASP A 40 -0.03 22.76 -9.67
CA ASP A 40 1.11 23.57 -9.23
C ASP A 40 2.42 22.77 -9.10
N TYR A 41 2.38 21.47 -9.35
CA TYR A 41 3.52 20.53 -9.29
C TYR A 41 4.18 20.42 -7.91
N LYS A 42 3.45 20.74 -6.87
CA LYS A 42 3.84 20.49 -5.48
C LYS A 42 3.31 19.14 -5.03
N PHE A 43 4.08 18.10 -5.29
CA PHE A 43 3.67 16.73 -4.97
C PHE A 43 3.97 16.41 -3.49
N ILE A 44 3.04 16.70 -2.61
CA ILE A 44 3.14 16.36 -1.19
C ILE A 44 2.58 14.93 -1.02
N ASN A 45 3.36 14.02 -0.45
CA ASN A 45 3.03 12.59 -0.37
C ASN A 45 2.65 11.97 -1.75
N GLY A 46 3.21 12.50 -2.84
CA GLY A 46 2.92 12.05 -4.19
C GLY A 46 1.71 12.70 -4.85
N PHE A 47 1.01 13.61 -4.18
CA PHE A 47 -0.19 14.27 -4.69
C PHE A 47 -0.10 15.78 -4.62
N VAL A 48 -0.82 16.46 -5.52
CA VAL A 48 -1.21 17.85 -5.33
C VAL A 48 -2.60 17.90 -4.71
N ASP A 49 -2.91 19.00 -4.02
CA ASP A 49 -4.25 19.23 -3.52
C ASP A 49 -5.20 19.52 -4.70
N VAL A 50 -6.27 18.74 -4.78
CA VAL A 50 -7.22 18.84 -5.90
C VAL A 50 -8.55 19.48 -5.51
N GLY A 51 -8.76 19.72 -4.24
CA GLY A 51 -10.04 20.22 -3.76
C GLY A 51 -11.20 19.27 -4.09
N GLU A 52 -12.38 19.84 -4.25
CA GLU A 52 -13.59 19.08 -4.57
C GLU A 52 -13.72 18.87 -6.09
N LEU A 53 -14.03 17.64 -6.49
CA LEU A 53 -14.26 17.30 -7.90
C LEU A 53 -15.57 17.95 -8.42
N PRO A 54 -15.62 18.43 -9.67
CA PRO A 54 -16.76 19.22 -10.17
C PRO A 54 -18.11 18.51 -10.09
N CYS A 55 -18.17 17.20 -10.32
CA CYS A 55 -19.39 16.42 -10.25
C CYS A 55 -19.96 16.36 -8.83
N ARG A 56 -19.09 16.27 -7.83
CA ARG A 56 -19.47 16.23 -6.42
C ARG A 56 -20.24 17.48 -6.01
N THR A 57 -19.76 18.65 -6.38
CA THR A 57 -20.44 19.93 -6.13
C THR A 57 -21.84 19.97 -6.74
N ALA A 58 -22.00 19.48 -7.97
CA ALA A 58 -23.30 19.44 -8.65
C ALA A 58 -24.29 18.49 -7.94
N VAL A 59 -23.84 17.29 -7.57
CA VAL A 59 -24.68 16.31 -6.83
C VAL A 59 -25.06 16.84 -5.46
N ARG A 60 -24.15 17.49 -4.73
CA ARG A 60 -24.44 18.11 -3.44
C ARG A 60 -25.54 19.17 -3.56
N ALA A 61 -25.46 20.02 -4.56
CA ALA A 61 -26.47 21.04 -4.80
C ALA A 61 -27.86 20.42 -5.10
N GLU A 62 -27.90 19.31 -5.84
CA GLU A 62 -29.17 18.62 -6.17
C GLU A 62 -29.80 17.97 -4.93
N ILE A 63 -28.99 17.41 -4.02
CA ILE A 63 -29.52 16.70 -2.85
C ILE A 63 -29.72 17.59 -1.61
N ALA A 64 -29.23 18.82 -1.62
CA ALA A 64 -29.24 19.73 -0.46
C ALA A 64 -30.63 20.00 0.11
N ASP A 65 -31.64 20.16 -0.76
CA ASP A 65 -33.03 20.51 -0.37
C ASP A 65 -33.97 19.30 -0.35
N ARG A 66 -33.47 18.07 -0.52
CA ARG A 66 -34.32 16.89 -0.53
C ARG A 66 -34.89 16.54 0.84
N THR A 67 -36.06 16.01 0.87
CA THR A 67 -36.66 15.41 2.05
C THR A 67 -36.43 13.91 2.03
N VAL A 68 -35.73 13.39 3.04
CA VAL A 68 -35.52 11.94 3.23
C VAL A 68 -36.63 11.40 4.11
N ALA A 69 -37.46 10.51 3.54
CA ALA A 69 -38.49 9.78 4.24
C ALA A 69 -37.92 8.41 4.68
N LEU A 70 -38.40 7.90 5.82
CA LEU A 70 -38.06 6.55 6.27
C LEU A 70 -38.51 5.50 5.26
N LYS A 71 -37.66 4.56 4.92
CA LYS A 71 -37.95 3.34 4.20
C LYS A 71 -37.82 2.18 5.18
N ASP A 72 -38.88 1.80 5.83
CA ASP A 72 -38.84 0.81 6.91
C ASP A 72 -38.91 -0.64 6.40
N ASP A 73 -39.38 -0.84 5.18
CA ASP A 73 -39.62 -2.13 4.53
C ASP A 73 -38.50 -2.57 3.58
N PHE A 74 -37.30 -2.03 3.74
CA PHE A 74 -36.17 -2.43 2.87
C PHE A 74 -35.78 -3.90 3.08
N GLU A 75 -35.45 -4.58 2.00
CA GLU A 75 -34.94 -5.94 2.00
C GLU A 75 -33.56 -6.00 2.70
N ILE A 76 -33.43 -6.86 3.70
CA ILE A 76 -32.16 -7.16 4.35
C ILE A 76 -31.40 -8.17 3.49
N VAL A 77 -30.25 -7.80 2.98
CA VAL A 77 -29.43 -8.65 2.12
C VAL A 77 -28.19 -9.23 2.83
N SER A 78 -27.78 -8.62 3.94
CA SER A 78 -26.65 -9.09 4.74
C SER A 78 -26.67 -8.49 6.14
N THR A 79 -25.80 -8.97 7.00
CA THR A 79 -25.60 -8.45 8.36
C THR A 79 -24.14 -8.09 8.54
N ASN A 80 -23.87 -6.87 9.03
CA ASN A 80 -22.54 -6.49 9.52
C ASN A 80 -22.46 -6.83 11.00
N LEU A 81 -21.38 -7.46 11.41
CA LEU A 81 -21.16 -7.90 12.78
C LEU A 81 -19.93 -7.21 13.37
N PRO A 82 -19.90 -7.02 14.70
CA PRO A 82 -18.71 -6.52 15.38
C PRO A 82 -17.50 -7.41 15.06
N GLY A 83 -16.43 -6.84 14.56
CA GLY A 83 -15.29 -7.67 14.16
C GLY A 83 -14.04 -6.87 13.90
N PHE A 84 -13.73 -6.67 12.66
CA PHE A 84 -12.45 -6.16 12.19
C PHE A 84 -12.40 -4.65 12.11
N ASN A 85 -13.51 -4.02 11.74
CA ASN A 85 -13.63 -2.58 11.63
C ASN A 85 -14.38 -1.99 12.81
N ARG A 86 -13.92 -0.84 13.30
CA ARG A 86 -14.60 -0.07 14.33
C ARG A 86 -15.81 0.68 13.79
N ARG A 87 -15.99 0.72 12.48
CA ARG A 87 -17.06 1.42 11.78
C ARG A 87 -17.78 0.49 10.83
N LEU A 88 -18.98 0.85 10.49
CA LEU A 88 -19.75 0.18 9.45
C LEU A 88 -19.22 0.62 8.10
N GLU A 89 -18.37 -0.21 7.47
CA GLU A 89 -17.53 0.12 6.34
C GLU A 89 -18.13 -0.35 5.02
N PHE A 90 -18.25 0.55 4.06
CA PHE A 90 -18.70 0.30 2.70
C PHE A 90 -17.76 0.86 1.65
N SER A 91 -16.61 1.37 2.05
CA SER A 91 -15.61 1.99 1.19
C SER A 91 -15.27 1.12 -0.01
N GLY A 92 -14.92 1.76 -1.10
CA GLY A 92 -14.62 1.07 -2.34
C GLY A 92 -14.11 1.99 -3.42
N PHE A 93 -14.13 1.50 -4.65
CA PHE A 93 -13.65 2.22 -5.81
C PHE A 93 -14.75 2.33 -6.88
N TRP A 94 -14.99 3.55 -7.37
CA TRP A 94 -15.98 3.86 -8.38
C TRP A 94 -15.33 4.59 -9.55
N HIS A 95 -15.32 3.97 -10.72
CA HIS A 95 -14.74 4.53 -11.93
C HIS A 95 -15.58 5.67 -12.57
N ARG A 96 -16.74 5.97 -11.99
CA ARG A 96 -17.65 7.03 -12.46
C ARG A 96 -18.28 7.71 -11.26
N PRO A 97 -18.60 9.02 -11.34
CA PRO A 97 -19.31 9.71 -10.28
C PRO A 97 -20.63 9.03 -9.97
N THR A 98 -20.79 8.53 -8.77
CA THR A 98 -21.92 7.70 -8.38
C THR A 98 -22.44 8.12 -7.01
N ARG A 99 -23.73 8.40 -6.90
CA ARG A 99 -24.39 8.54 -5.60
C ARG A 99 -24.70 7.15 -5.07
N LEU A 100 -24.23 6.88 -3.86
CA LEU A 100 -24.45 5.64 -3.13
C LEU A 100 -25.44 5.90 -2.00
N SER A 101 -26.33 4.94 -1.77
CA SER A 101 -27.20 4.95 -0.61
C SER A 101 -27.45 3.53 -0.11
N ARG A 102 -27.51 3.39 1.20
CA ARG A 102 -27.79 2.11 1.85
C ARG A 102 -28.58 2.32 3.12
N TRP A 103 -29.66 1.60 3.26
CA TRP A 103 -30.38 1.51 4.51
C TRP A 103 -29.77 0.47 5.43
N VAL A 104 -29.66 0.80 6.72
CA VAL A 104 -29.14 -0.10 7.75
C VAL A 104 -30.06 -0.05 8.97
N ARG A 105 -30.17 -1.17 9.68
CA ARG A 105 -31.07 -1.31 10.85
C ARG A 105 -30.39 -2.09 11.97
N THR A 106 -30.62 -1.66 13.18
CA THR A 106 -30.36 -2.44 14.41
C THR A 106 -31.45 -2.11 15.45
N ARG A 107 -31.52 -2.88 16.51
CA ARG A 107 -32.37 -2.57 17.67
C ARG A 107 -31.48 -2.35 18.87
N PHE A 108 -31.59 -1.19 19.47
CA PHE A 108 -30.85 -0.88 20.70
C PHE A 108 -31.66 -1.25 21.92
N VAL A 109 -31.00 -1.88 22.89
CA VAL A 109 -31.57 -2.16 24.22
C VAL A 109 -30.62 -1.59 25.26
N PRO A 110 -30.88 -0.35 25.74
CA PRO A 110 -30.06 0.32 26.73
C PRO A 110 -30.26 -0.28 28.12
N PRO A 111 -29.45 0.02 29.13
CA PRO A 111 -29.63 -0.41 30.51
C PRO A 111 -30.96 0.08 31.10
N GLU A 112 -31.36 1.30 30.77
CA GLU A 112 -32.63 1.95 31.17
C GLU A 112 -33.16 2.77 30.00
N GLY A 113 -34.46 3.14 30.05
CA GLY A 113 -35.03 4.06 29.05
C GLY A 113 -34.58 5.49 29.30
N GLY A 114 -34.24 6.22 28.24
CA GLY A 114 -33.75 7.62 28.33
C GLY A 114 -33.15 8.16 27.05
N ASP A 115 -32.67 9.38 27.16
CA ASP A 115 -31.97 10.07 26.08
C ASP A 115 -30.46 9.80 26.22
N TYR A 116 -29.85 9.27 25.16
CA TYR A 116 -28.44 8.87 25.15
C TYR A 116 -27.64 9.55 24.07
N SER A 117 -26.47 10.03 24.43
CA SER A 117 -25.53 10.64 23.48
C SER A 117 -24.74 9.58 22.73
N PHE A 118 -24.59 9.82 21.44
CA PHE A 118 -23.70 9.09 20.53
C PHE A 118 -22.85 10.07 19.76
N ARG A 119 -21.62 9.70 19.46
CA ARG A 119 -20.80 10.38 18.46
C ARG A 119 -21.00 9.69 17.11
N LEU A 120 -21.37 10.49 16.13
CA LEU A 120 -21.59 10.05 14.75
C LEU A 120 -20.49 10.62 13.87
N ALA A 121 -19.76 9.74 13.15
CA ALA A 121 -18.74 10.15 12.18
C ALA A 121 -19.03 9.55 10.80
N THR A 122 -18.81 10.33 9.74
CA THR A 122 -18.96 9.93 8.34
C THR A 122 -18.21 10.89 7.43
N CYS A 123 -17.92 10.48 6.19
CA CYS A 123 -17.52 11.37 5.10
C CYS A 123 -18.73 11.86 4.28
N GLY A 124 -19.77 11.06 4.19
CA GLY A 124 -20.96 11.27 3.38
C GLY A 124 -22.11 11.93 4.12
N GLY A 125 -23.30 11.33 4.03
CA GLY A 125 -24.52 11.76 4.70
C GLY A 125 -25.16 10.63 5.49
N VAL A 126 -25.70 10.96 6.68
CA VAL A 126 -26.42 10.00 7.51
C VAL A 126 -27.73 10.63 8.00
N HIS A 127 -28.84 9.92 7.76
CA HIS A 127 -30.13 10.25 8.32
C HIS A 127 -30.53 9.19 9.33
N VAL A 128 -30.87 9.60 10.55
CA VAL A 128 -31.11 8.71 11.69
C VAL A 128 -32.58 8.75 12.08
N PHE A 129 -33.20 7.57 12.20
CA PHE A 129 -34.56 7.38 12.63
C PHE A 129 -34.61 6.43 13.82
N VAL A 130 -35.39 6.77 14.85
CA VAL A 130 -35.64 5.91 16.01
C VAL A 130 -37.13 5.70 16.12
N ASP A 131 -37.57 4.45 16.19
CA ASP A 131 -38.98 4.04 16.27
C ASP A 131 -39.86 4.78 15.25
N GLY A 132 -39.38 4.93 14.02
CA GLY A 132 -40.05 5.56 12.90
C GLY A 132 -39.91 7.10 12.83
N ASN A 133 -39.41 7.75 13.85
CA ASN A 133 -39.26 9.21 13.91
C ASN A 133 -37.84 9.64 13.45
N LYS A 134 -37.78 10.65 12.59
CA LYS A 134 -36.49 11.24 12.20
C LYS A 134 -35.92 12.04 13.37
N ILE A 135 -34.74 11.63 13.86
CA ILE A 135 -34.07 12.23 15.03
C ILE A 135 -32.93 13.16 14.58
N ALA A 136 -32.15 12.74 13.59
CA ALA A 136 -30.98 13.52 13.16
C ALA A 136 -30.74 13.39 11.65
N ALA A 137 -30.02 14.39 11.12
CA ALA A 137 -29.40 14.33 9.81
C ALA A 137 -28.03 15.00 9.91
N PHE A 138 -27.00 14.33 9.42
CA PHE A 138 -25.64 14.84 9.38
C PHE A 138 -25.06 14.57 8.00
N GLU A 139 -24.80 15.61 7.22
CA GLU A 139 -24.52 15.54 5.79
C GLU A 139 -23.28 16.37 5.40
N PRO A 140 -22.09 16.03 5.94
CA PRO A 140 -20.87 16.79 5.64
C PRO A 140 -20.45 16.69 4.17
N TYR A 141 -20.58 15.51 3.55
CA TYR A 141 -20.14 15.21 2.19
C TYR A 141 -18.71 15.72 1.88
N THR A 142 -17.81 15.48 2.80
CA THR A 142 -16.37 15.79 2.67
C THR A 142 -15.67 14.59 2.05
N ARG A 143 -14.98 14.80 0.93
CA ARG A 143 -14.30 13.69 0.25
C ARG A 143 -13.17 13.11 1.10
N ASN A 144 -13.35 11.85 1.55
CA ASN A 144 -12.36 11.06 2.30
C ASN A 144 -11.86 11.68 3.63
N GLU A 145 -12.50 12.74 4.09
CA GLU A 145 -12.21 13.39 5.36
C GLU A 145 -13.38 13.22 6.32
N ALA A 146 -13.20 12.39 7.34
CA ALA A 146 -14.23 12.13 8.32
C ALA A 146 -14.59 13.39 9.10
N GLN A 147 -15.90 13.67 9.22
CA GLN A 147 -16.45 14.71 10.07
C GLN A 147 -17.25 14.05 11.18
N GLU A 148 -17.31 14.70 12.36
CA GLU A 148 -17.97 14.17 13.55
C GLU A 148 -19.02 15.15 14.07
N THR A 149 -20.07 14.58 14.66
CA THR A 149 -21.07 15.32 15.44
C THR A 149 -21.59 14.47 16.58
N GLU A 150 -22.13 15.10 17.62
CA GLU A 150 -22.88 14.40 18.67
C GLU A 150 -24.36 14.43 18.36
N ILE A 151 -25.04 13.30 18.53
CA ILE A 151 -26.48 13.15 18.39
C ILE A 151 -27.04 12.53 19.66
N VAL A 152 -28.29 12.87 19.99
CA VAL A 152 -29.00 12.29 21.12
C VAL A 152 -30.14 11.42 20.62
N LEU A 153 -30.16 10.16 21.01
CA LEU A 153 -31.17 9.19 20.64
C LEU A 153 -32.07 8.86 21.84
N PRO A 154 -33.40 9.03 21.71
CA PRO A 154 -34.36 8.56 22.74
C PRO A 154 -34.50 7.04 22.60
N LEU A 155 -34.09 6.30 23.64
CA LEU A 155 -34.15 4.85 23.65
C LEU A 155 -35.10 4.34 24.76
N ALA A 156 -35.99 3.43 24.41
CA ALA A 156 -36.88 2.77 25.37
C ALA A 156 -36.17 1.62 26.09
N ALA A 157 -36.49 1.37 27.35
CA ALA A 157 -35.90 0.30 28.18
C ALA A 157 -36.10 -1.10 27.59
N ASP A 158 -37.20 -1.32 26.90
CA ASP A 158 -37.53 -2.57 26.21
C ASP A 158 -36.98 -2.63 24.78
N GLY A 159 -36.20 -1.60 24.38
CA GLY A 159 -35.46 -1.47 23.14
C GLY A 159 -36.18 -0.64 22.09
N SER A 160 -35.37 0.07 21.31
CA SER A 160 -35.76 0.96 20.20
C SER A 160 -35.17 0.53 18.88
N ASP A 161 -35.98 0.54 17.82
CA ASP A 161 -35.50 0.24 16.46
C ASP A 161 -34.78 1.49 15.88
N LEU A 162 -33.49 1.35 15.58
CA LEU A 162 -32.71 2.34 14.87
C LEU A 162 -32.65 1.97 13.39
N VAL A 163 -33.01 2.91 12.53
CA VAL A 163 -32.82 2.83 11.08
C VAL A 163 -32.02 4.02 10.61
N MET A 164 -31.02 3.77 9.80
CA MET A 164 -30.23 4.85 9.20
C MET A 164 -30.19 4.70 7.68
N LEU A 165 -30.27 5.82 6.98
CA LEU A 165 -29.83 5.94 5.59
C LEU A 165 -28.42 6.47 5.60
N VAL A 166 -27.49 5.70 5.05
CA VAL A 166 -26.10 6.08 4.88
C VAL A 166 -25.84 6.35 3.40
N GLU A 167 -25.33 7.52 3.07
CA GLU A 167 -25.13 7.97 1.69
C GLU A 167 -23.70 8.45 1.47
N GLU A 168 -23.23 8.37 0.23
CA GLU A 168 -21.95 8.95 -0.20
C GLU A 168 -22.03 9.38 -1.66
N ILE A 169 -21.23 10.39 -2.01
CA ILE A 169 -20.97 10.80 -3.39
C ILE A 169 -19.61 10.21 -3.76
N ALA A 170 -19.66 9.08 -4.42
CA ALA A 170 -18.47 8.28 -4.70
C ALA A 170 -17.84 8.68 -6.03
N GLU A 171 -16.54 8.93 -5.97
CA GLU A 171 -15.67 9.19 -7.10
C GLU A 171 -14.31 8.57 -6.77
N ARG A 172 -13.87 7.60 -7.59
CA ARG A 172 -12.62 6.90 -7.42
C ARG A 172 -12.57 6.15 -6.07
N ASP A 173 -11.46 6.20 -5.34
CA ASP A 173 -11.35 5.71 -3.97
C ASP A 173 -12.18 6.58 -3.04
N THR A 174 -13.14 5.98 -2.41
CA THR A 174 -14.14 6.69 -1.59
C THR A 174 -14.30 6.01 -0.24
N ASN A 175 -14.09 6.79 0.83
CA ASN A 175 -14.39 6.38 2.19
C ASN A 175 -15.89 6.51 2.43
N TYR A 176 -16.61 5.39 2.30
CA TYR A 176 -18.04 5.30 2.52
C TYR A 176 -18.31 4.48 3.77
N PHE A 177 -18.67 5.16 4.86
CA PHE A 177 -18.85 4.53 6.17
C PHE A 177 -19.76 5.34 7.08
N VAL A 178 -20.20 4.71 8.16
CA VAL A 178 -20.73 5.36 9.35
C VAL A 178 -20.08 4.77 10.59
N GLU A 179 -19.62 5.63 11.49
CA GLU A 179 -19.13 5.27 12.82
C GLU A 179 -20.08 5.85 13.86
N LEU A 180 -20.69 4.97 14.67
CA LEU A 180 -21.61 5.37 15.72
C LEU A 180 -21.06 4.90 17.07
N THR A 181 -20.45 5.81 17.83
CA THR A 181 -19.81 5.53 19.11
C THR A 181 -20.81 5.73 20.25
N TRP A 182 -20.94 4.74 21.10
CA TRP A 182 -21.76 4.79 22.32
C TRP A 182 -21.10 5.64 23.40
N LEU A 183 -21.75 6.71 23.86
CA LEU A 183 -21.27 7.62 24.90
C LEU A 183 -22.04 7.50 26.22
N GLY A 184 -23.05 6.65 26.26
CA GLY A 184 -23.85 6.42 27.46
C GLY A 184 -23.12 5.61 28.52
N GLU A 185 -23.64 5.64 29.73
CA GLU A 185 -23.15 4.81 30.85
C GLU A 185 -23.67 3.36 30.73
N GLY A 186 -22.80 2.40 31.05
CA GLY A 186 -23.11 0.99 31.03
C GLY A 186 -23.15 0.37 29.63
N PRO A 187 -23.49 -0.93 29.52
CA PRO A 187 -23.47 -1.65 28.25
C PRO A 187 -24.72 -1.36 27.42
N LEU A 188 -24.53 -1.07 26.14
CA LEU A 188 -25.61 -1.02 25.15
C LEU A 188 -25.67 -2.36 24.39
N ALA A 189 -26.83 -3.00 24.36
CA ALA A 189 -27.03 -4.14 23.49
C ALA A 189 -27.57 -3.69 22.12
N ALA A 190 -26.98 -4.24 21.05
CA ALA A 190 -27.47 -4.12 19.69
C ALA A 190 -28.02 -5.49 19.23
N GLU A 191 -29.25 -5.54 18.82
CA GLU A 191 -29.92 -6.75 18.34
C GLU A 191 -30.19 -6.65 16.84
N VAL A 192 -29.69 -7.61 16.07
CA VAL A 192 -29.90 -7.66 14.62
C VAL A 192 -30.84 -8.82 14.27
N PRO A 193 -31.78 -8.64 13.32
CA PRO A 193 -32.64 -9.73 12.87
C PRO A 193 -31.78 -10.75 12.10
N GLY A 194 -32.05 -12.03 12.32
CA GLY A 194 -31.39 -13.12 11.60
C GLY A 194 -31.74 -14.48 12.23
N ASN A 195 -31.62 -15.53 11.46
CA ASN A 195 -31.83 -16.91 11.94
C ASN A 195 -30.54 -17.47 12.59
N ALA A 196 -29.45 -16.70 12.64
CA ALA A 196 -28.18 -17.16 13.14
C ALA A 196 -28.13 -17.11 14.68
N ASP A 197 -27.74 -18.21 15.29
CA ASP A 197 -27.44 -18.29 16.71
C ASP A 197 -26.23 -17.36 17.06
N GLY A 198 -26.44 -16.48 18.06
CA GLY A 198 -25.41 -15.52 18.48
C GLY A 198 -24.07 -16.19 18.86
N LYS A 199 -24.11 -17.36 19.52
CA LYS A 199 -22.89 -18.11 19.86
C LYS A 199 -22.16 -18.64 18.64
N THR A 200 -22.87 -19.08 17.62
CA THR A 200 -22.30 -19.52 16.35
C THR A 200 -21.60 -18.34 15.66
N LEU A 201 -22.22 -17.18 15.64
CA LEU A 201 -21.61 -15.96 15.06
C LEU A 201 -20.38 -15.52 15.83
N GLU A 202 -20.42 -15.49 17.18
CA GLU A 202 -19.24 -15.17 18.01
C GLU A 202 -18.07 -16.11 17.73
N MET A 203 -18.35 -17.42 17.60
CA MET A 203 -17.33 -18.42 17.27
C MET A 203 -16.76 -18.18 15.86
N LEU A 204 -17.59 -17.96 14.85
CA LEU A 204 -17.12 -17.68 13.49
C LEU A 204 -16.30 -16.38 13.44
N MET A 205 -16.71 -15.36 14.21
CA MET A 205 -15.95 -14.10 14.31
C MET A 205 -14.60 -14.31 14.98
N ALA A 206 -14.52 -15.13 16.04
CA ALA A 206 -13.25 -15.45 16.70
C ALA A 206 -12.30 -16.17 15.73
N LEU A 207 -12.79 -17.13 14.95
CA LEU A 207 -12.03 -17.81 13.91
C LEU A 207 -11.55 -16.81 12.84
N ALA A 208 -12.44 -15.96 12.34
CA ALA A 208 -12.11 -14.99 11.31
C ALA A 208 -11.10 -13.93 11.78
N ARG A 209 -11.05 -13.58 13.06
CA ARG A 209 -10.02 -12.71 13.64
C ARG A 209 -8.67 -13.42 13.77
N ALA A 210 -8.68 -14.69 14.12
CA ALA A 210 -7.46 -15.47 14.37
C ALA A 210 -6.82 -16.01 13.08
N ILE A 211 -7.60 -16.18 12.00
CA ILE A 211 -7.15 -16.85 10.78
C ILE A 211 -5.99 -16.10 10.13
N ARG A 212 -4.98 -16.87 9.77
CA ARG A 212 -3.83 -16.39 9.00
C ARG A 212 -3.26 -17.52 8.17
N PRO A 213 -2.51 -17.24 7.10
CA PRO A 213 -1.67 -18.25 6.49
C PRO A 213 -0.56 -18.67 7.47
N ALA A 214 -0.17 -19.92 7.46
CA ALA A 214 0.90 -20.46 8.31
C ALA A 214 2.23 -19.72 8.09
N ARG A 215 2.42 -19.18 6.90
CA ARG A 215 3.50 -18.27 6.50
C ARG A 215 2.98 -17.36 5.37
N ILE A 216 3.66 -16.24 5.14
CA ILE A 216 3.21 -15.30 4.09
C ILE A 216 3.51 -15.83 2.70
N VAL A 217 4.69 -16.45 2.48
CA VAL A 217 5.14 -16.91 1.16
C VAL A 217 5.15 -18.42 1.11
N PHE A 218 4.50 -18.99 0.10
CA PHE A 218 4.47 -20.41 -0.23
C PHE A 218 5.29 -20.67 -1.49
N GLY A 219 5.98 -21.82 -1.51
CA GLY A 219 6.81 -22.27 -2.62
C GLY A 219 6.08 -23.21 -3.58
N GLU A 220 6.86 -23.80 -4.50
CA GLU A 220 6.36 -24.78 -5.47
C GLU A 220 5.85 -26.04 -4.78
N GLY A 221 4.69 -26.54 -5.21
CA GLY A 221 4.10 -27.78 -4.70
C GLY A 221 3.61 -27.72 -3.26
N GLU A 222 3.58 -26.55 -2.63
CA GLU A 222 3.09 -26.37 -1.28
C GLU A 222 1.60 -26.05 -1.27
N ASP A 223 0.89 -26.65 -0.30
CA ASP A 223 -0.49 -26.32 -0.04
C ASP A 223 -0.61 -25.05 0.78
N LEU A 224 -1.62 -24.22 0.48
CA LEU A 224 -1.99 -23.09 1.32
C LEU A 224 -2.57 -23.61 2.64
N ARG A 225 -1.87 -23.33 3.73
CA ARG A 225 -2.28 -23.70 5.10
C ARG A 225 -2.77 -22.47 5.82
N LEU A 226 -4.05 -22.48 6.20
CA LEU A 226 -4.66 -21.45 7.02
C LEU A 226 -4.76 -21.96 8.46
N VAL A 227 -4.23 -21.21 9.40
CA VAL A 227 -4.14 -21.61 10.81
C VAL A 227 -4.93 -20.66 11.70
N VAL A 228 -5.45 -21.22 12.81
CA VAL A 228 -6.09 -20.50 13.91
C VAL A 228 -5.42 -20.86 15.24
N ASP A 229 -5.54 -20.01 16.25
CA ASP A 229 -4.83 -20.18 17.52
C ASP A 229 -5.47 -21.23 18.40
N GLN A 230 -6.79 -21.31 18.41
CA GLN A 230 -7.56 -22.26 19.21
C GLN A 230 -8.19 -23.33 18.35
N PRO A 231 -8.27 -24.59 18.83
CA PRO A 231 -8.95 -25.67 18.11
C PRO A 231 -10.42 -25.32 17.83
N ALA A 232 -10.89 -25.65 16.63
CA ALA A 232 -12.28 -25.45 16.27
C ALA A 232 -13.21 -26.28 17.19
N THR A 233 -14.24 -25.67 17.72
CA THR A 233 -15.25 -26.32 18.57
C THR A 233 -16.41 -26.89 17.78
N ALA A 234 -16.54 -26.54 16.51
CA ALA A 234 -17.49 -27.11 15.55
C ALA A 234 -16.79 -27.29 14.19
N ALA A 235 -17.34 -28.14 13.35
CA ALA A 235 -16.84 -28.29 11.98
C ALA A 235 -17.30 -27.10 11.13
N VAL A 236 -16.36 -26.24 10.74
CA VAL A 236 -16.62 -25.01 9.99
C VAL A 236 -16.16 -25.17 8.54
N THR A 237 -17.05 -24.90 7.59
CA THR A 237 -16.67 -24.85 6.18
C THR A 237 -15.97 -23.54 5.90
N ILE A 238 -14.81 -23.62 5.26
CA ILE A 238 -14.02 -22.45 4.81
C ILE A 238 -13.97 -22.49 3.30
N GLU A 239 -14.58 -21.51 2.65
CA GLU A 239 -14.47 -21.28 1.21
C GLU A 239 -13.39 -20.22 0.99
N ALA A 240 -12.51 -20.43 0.02
CA ALA A 240 -11.39 -19.55 -0.29
C ALA A 240 -11.39 -19.21 -1.79
N LYS A 241 -11.20 -17.92 -2.13
CA LYS A 241 -11.17 -17.44 -3.51
C LYS A 241 -10.02 -16.48 -3.71
N VAL A 242 -9.33 -16.60 -4.85
CA VAL A 242 -8.32 -15.63 -5.32
C VAL A 242 -8.79 -15.05 -6.64
N HIS A 243 -8.87 -13.73 -6.73
CA HIS A 243 -9.19 -13.01 -7.95
C HIS A 243 -7.92 -12.48 -8.63
N GLN A 244 -7.99 -12.15 -9.92
CA GLN A 244 -6.84 -11.59 -10.66
C GLN A 244 -6.34 -10.27 -10.05
N SER A 245 -7.27 -9.41 -9.64
CA SER A 245 -7.02 -8.20 -8.87
C SER A 245 -8.32 -7.72 -8.23
N VAL A 246 -8.23 -6.77 -7.31
CA VAL A 246 -9.39 -6.09 -6.69
C VAL A 246 -10.33 -5.52 -7.76
N HIS A 247 -9.78 -5.01 -8.86
CA HIS A 247 -10.54 -4.40 -9.95
C HIS A 247 -11.18 -5.41 -10.89
N MET A 248 -10.79 -6.67 -10.82
CA MET A 248 -11.24 -7.76 -11.71
C MET A 248 -12.13 -8.80 -11.00
N ARG A 249 -12.73 -8.45 -9.87
CA ARG A 249 -13.63 -9.34 -9.11
C ARG A 249 -14.89 -9.74 -9.87
N HIS A 250 -15.20 -9.05 -10.96
CA HIS A 250 -16.29 -9.41 -11.87
C HIS A 250 -15.95 -10.58 -12.81
N LEU A 251 -14.67 -10.92 -12.94
CA LEU A 251 -14.21 -12.07 -13.72
C LEU A 251 -14.20 -13.34 -12.86
N PRO A 252 -14.20 -14.52 -13.47
CA PRO A 252 -14.01 -15.76 -12.73
C PRO A 252 -12.75 -15.72 -11.86
N PRO A 253 -12.79 -16.27 -10.64
CA PRO A 253 -11.61 -16.34 -9.80
C PRO A 253 -10.53 -17.22 -10.41
N LEU A 254 -9.27 -16.88 -10.16
CA LEU A 254 -8.11 -17.72 -10.54
C LEU A 254 -8.07 -19.02 -9.73
N PHE A 255 -8.61 -18.97 -8.51
CA PHE A 255 -8.67 -20.08 -7.58
C PHE A 255 -9.96 -20.00 -6.78
N GLU A 256 -10.63 -21.14 -6.65
CA GLU A 256 -11.77 -21.30 -5.75
C GLU A 256 -11.74 -22.71 -5.20
N ALA A 257 -11.75 -22.83 -3.88
CA ALA A 257 -11.79 -24.12 -3.19
C ALA A 257 -12.51 -24.01 -1.85
N ALA A 258 -12.93 -25.16 -1.33
CA ALA A 258 -13.50 -25.28 -0.01
C ALA A 258 -12.76 -26.34 0.80
N SER A 259 -12.59 -26.07 2.08
CA SER A 259 -12.02 -27.00 3.07
C SER A 259 -12.86 -26.96 4.33
N THR A 260 -12.72 -27.97 5.18
CA THR A 260 -13.40 -28.01 6.48
C THR A 260 -12.38 -27.97 7.59
N LEU A 261 -12.49 -26.97 8.45
CA LEU A 261 -11.79 -26.96 9.74
C LEU A 261 -12.58 -27.87 10.68
N ALA A 262 -12.07 -29.09 10.89
CA ALA A 262 -12.77 -30.11 11.69
C ALA A 262 -12.69 -29.77 13.20
N VAL A 263 -13.59 -30.39 13.97
CA VAL A 263 -13.58 -30.25 15.44
C VAL A 263 -12.25 -30.73 16.01
N GLY A 264 -11.62 -29.88 16.82
CA GLY A 264 -10.31 -30.15 17.42
C GLY A 264 -9.11 -29.75 16.56
N GLU A 265 -9.31 -29.41 15.30
CA GLU A 265 -8.25 -28.98 14.40
C GLU A 265 -7.99 -27.46 14.50
N LYS A 266 -6.78 -27.06 14.14
CA LYS A 266 -6.31 -25.67 14.08
C LYS A 266 -5.92 -25.22 12.67
N GLU A 267 -6.08 -26.09 11.68
CA GLU A 267 -5.56 -25.86 10.34
C GLU A 267 -6.59 -26.31 9.29
N ALA A 268 -6.76 -25.46 8.27
CA ALA A 268 -7.44 -25.79 7.03
C ALA A 268 -6.44 -25.75 5.87
N VAL A 269 -6.47 -26.75 5.01
CA VAL A 269 -5.51 -26.93 3.92
C VAL A 269 -6.20 -26.82 2.58
N PHE A 270 -5.59 -26.10 1.65
CA PHE A 270 -6.05 -25.90 0.29
C PHE A 270 -4.93 -26.23 -0.69
N ALA A 271 -5.18 -27.19 -1.58
CA ALA A 271 -4.26 -27.48 -2.68
C ALA A 271 -4.26 -26.30 -3.67
N LEU A 272 -3.10 -25.71 -3.91
CA LEU A 272 -2.97 -24.62 -4.86
C LEU A 272 -2.79 -25.19 -6.28
N PRO A 273 -3.55 -24.70 -7.29
CA PRO A 273 -3.40 -25.17 -8.66
C PRO A 273 -2.06 -24.70 -9.25
N GLY A 274 -1.47 -25.52 -10.11
CA GLY A 274 -0.22 -25.19 -10.78
C GLY A 274 -0.31 -23.94 -11.67
N GLU A 275 -1.50 -23.63 -12.17
CA GLU A 275 -1.77 -22.46 -13.01
C GLU A 275 -1.91 -21.16 -12.19
N LEU A 276 -2.08 -21.22 -10.86
CA LEU A 276 -2.12 -20.00 -10.06
C LEU A 276 -0.77 -19.28 -10.19
N PRO A 277 -0.74 -18.03 -10.68
CA PRO A 277 0.51 -17.35 -10.93
C PRO A 277 1.24 -16.99 -9.64
N ASP A 278 2.56 -16.88 -9.69
CA ASP A 278 3.34 -16.23 -8.65
C ASP A 278 2.86 -14.78 -8.46
N GLY A 279 2.78 -14.36 -7.21
CA GLY A 279 2.30 -13.03 -6.86
C GLY A 279 1.87 -12.92 -5.40
N TYR A 280 1.56 -11.71 -4.99
CA TYR A 280 0.90 -11.43 -3.72
C TYR A 280 -0.61 -11.42 -3.95
N HIS A 281 -1.30 -12.38 -3.38
CA HIS A 281 -2.72 -12.63 -3.61
C HIS A 281 -3.57 -12.20 -2.44
N GLU A 282 -4.64 -11.45 -2.73
CA GLU A 282 -5.75 -11.32 -1.79
C GLU A 282 -6.57 -12.61 -1.81
N LEU A 283 -6.89 -13.11 -0.63
CA LEU A 283 -7.66 -14.31 -0.40
C LEU A 283 -8.98 -13.95 0.28
N ASP A 284 -10.05 -13.99 -0.47
CA ASP A 284 -11.39 -13.85 0.07
C ASP A 284 -11.83 -15.19 0.70
N ILE A 285 -12.11 -15.15 2.00
CA ILE A 285 -12.48 -16.32 2.79
C ILE A 285 -13.91 -16.14 3.28
N ALA A 286 -14.70 -17.20 3.22
CA ALA A 286 -16.01 -17.28 3.87
C ALA A 286 -16.05 -18.45 4.85
N PHE A 287 -16.38 -18.18 6.09
CA PHE A 287 -16.61 -19.16 7.15
C PHE A 287 -18.10 -19.44 7.24
N SER A 288 -18.49 -20.70 7.15
CA SER A 288 -19.91 -21.10 7.22
C SER A 288 -20.13 -22.22 8.23
N LEU A 289 -21.19 -22.07 9.05
CA LEU A 289 -21.70 -23.09 9.94
C LEU A 289 -23.23 -22.98 10.01
N GLY A 290 -23.96 -23.99 9.51
CA GLY A 290 -25.41 -23.93 9.32
C GLY A 290 -25.77 -22.79 8.37
N GLU A 291 -26.64 -21.89 8.80
CA GLU A 291 -27.05 -20.70 8.02
C GLU A 291 -26.17 -19.47 8.29
N SER A 292 -25.25 -19.56 9.23
CA SER A 292 -24.36 -18.45 9.58
C SER A 292 -23.15 -18.39 8.64
N ARG A 293 -22.83 -17.20 8.14
CA ARG A 293 -21.69 -16.96 7.25
C ARG A 293 -21.00 -15.65 7.60
N ILE A 294 -19.67 -15.67 7.68
CA ILE A 294 -18.83 -14.50 7.86
C ILE A 294 -17.76 -14.48 6.77
N ASN A 295 -17.53 -13.33 6.17
CA ASN A 295 -16.52 -13.14 5.15
C ASN A 295 -15.32 -12.36 5.72
N ARG A 296 -14.12 -12.66 5.22
CA ARG A 296 -12.89 -11.95 5.51
C ARG A 296 -11.95 -12.00 4.32
N THR A 297 -11.21 -10.94 4.08
CA THR A 297 -10.09 -10.94 3.15
C THR A 297 -8.80 -10.98 3.95
N ILE A 298 -7.89 -11.85 3.58
CA ILE A 298 -6.50 -11.90 4.05
C ILE A 298 -5.56 -11.95 2.84
N ALA A 299 -4.26 -12.11 3.06
CA ALA A 299 -3.32 -12.20 1.95
C ALA A 299 -2.27 -13.30 2.16
N PHE A 300 -1.80 -13.86 1.06
CA PHE A 300 -0.62 -14.72 1.00
C PHE A 300 0.15 -14.44 -0.29
N ALA A 301 1.38 -14.92 -0.36
CA ALA A 301 2.20 -14.83 -1.56
C ALA A 301 2.57 -16.21 -2.06
N LEU A 302 2.64 -16.37 -3.38
CA LEU A 302 3.15 -17.55 -4.04
C LEU A 302 4.42 -17.17 -4.80
N LEU A 303 5.52 -17.83 -4.47
CA LEU A 303 6.81 -17.65 -5.12
C LEU A 303 7.43 -19.04 -5.28
N ARG A 304 7.35 -19.59 -6.49
CA ARG A 304 7.79 -20.96 -6.78
C ARG A 304 9.31 -21.08 -6.82
N ASP A 305 9.95 -20.05 -7.38
CA ASP A 305 11.41 -20.00 -7.36
C ASP A 305 11.92 -19.62 -5.98
N ASP A 306 12.51 -20.56 -5.27
CA ASP A 306 13.08 -20.41 -3.93
C ASP A 306 14.46 -19.72 -3.91
N GLY A 307 15.03 -19.42 -5.09
CA GLY A 307 16.28 -18.70 -5.25
C GLY A 307 16.22 -17.59 -6.30
N PRO A 308 17.14 -16.61 -6.21
CA PRO A 308 17.18 -15.53 -7.19
C PRO A 308 17.64 -16.04 -8.56
N HIS A 309 17.01 -15.54 -9.62
CA HIS A 309 17.48 -15.72 -10.99
C HIS A 309 18.89 -15.14 -11.13
N ARG A 310 19.72 -15.81 -11.91
CA ARG A 310 21.07 -15.37 -12.27
C ARG A 310 21.15 -15.24 -13.78
N LEU A 311 20.96 -13.99 -14.26
CA LEU A 311 21.00 -13.69 -15.67
C LEU A 311 22.44 -13.51 -16.13
N ALA A 312 22.79 -14.22 -17.21
CA ALA A 312 24.14 -14.20 -17.74
C ALA A 312 24.36 -13.11 -18.81
N GLY A 313 25.60 -12.76 -19.05
CA GLY A 313 26.01 -11.87 -20.12
C GLY A 313 25.90 -10.37 -19.79
N ASP A 314 25.98 -9.57 -20.82
CA ASP A 314 25.86 -8.11 -20.72
C ASP A 314 24.38 -7.68 -20.58
N LEU A 315 24.16 -6.37 -20.40
CA LEU A 315 22.82 -5.81 -20.26
C LEU A 315 21.93 -6.15 -21.46
N ALA A 316 22.46 -6.15 -22.67
CA ALA A 316 21.68 -6.45 -23.88
C ALA A 316 21.19 -7.91 -23.91
N ALA A 317 22.03 -8.84 -23.45
CA ALA A 317 21.66 -10.24 -23.27
C ALA A 317 20.57 -10.42 -22.21
N ARG A 318 20.73 -9.77 -21.06
CA ARG A 318 19.75 -9.80 -19.94
C ARG A 318 18.41 -9.15 -20.34
N LYS A 319 18.42 -8.05 -21.08
CA LYS A 319 17.21 -7.44 -21.65
C LYS A 319 16.45 -8.40 -22.56
N ARG A 320 17.15 -9.12 -23.43
CA ARG A 320 16.53 -10.14 -24.32
C ARG A 320 15.94 -11.30 -23.51
N GLU A 321 16.65 -11.78 -22.48
CA GLU A 321 16.14 -12.81 -21.58
C GLU A 321 14.88 -12.33 -20.85
N GLY A 322 14.87 -11.09 -20.37
CA GLY A 322 13.70 -10.46 -19.78
C GLY A 322 12.50 -10.38 -20.73
N LEU A 323 12.72 -9.99 -22.00
CA LEU A 323 11.67 -10.00 -23.02
C LEU A 323 11.13 -11.42 -23.26
N SER A 324 12.03 -12.42 -23.35
CA SER A 324 11.63 -13.82 -23.56
C SER A 324 10.80 -14.33 -22.38
N TRP A 325 11.23 -14.06 -21.17
CA TRP A 325 10.49 -14.43 -19.97
C TRP A 325 9.10 -13.75 -19.91
N LEU A 326 9.01 -12.45 -20.20
CA LEU A 326 7.75 -11.71 -20.22
C LEU A 326 6.80 -12.16 -21.35
N ALA A 327 7.34 -12.52 -22.50
CA ALA A 327 6.54 -13.05 -23.61
C ALA A 327 5.84 -14.37 -23.27
N GLU A 328 6.42 -15.16 -22.39
CA GLU A 328 5.90 -16.44 -21.92
C GLU A 328 5.06 -16.31 -20.64
N HIS A 329 5.59 -15.62 -19.63
CA HIS A 329 5.03 -15.60 -18.28
C HIS A 329 4.35 -14.27 -17.89
N GLY A 330 4.53 -13.21 -18.68
CA GLY A 330 3.97 -11.88 -18.40
C GLY A 330 2.44 -11.89 -18.29
N GLU A 331 1.91 -10.99 -17.46
CA GLU A 331 0.46 -10.78 -17.39
C GLU A 331 -0.10 -10.45 -18.79
N LEU A 332 -1.32 -10.91 -19.07
CA LEU A 332 -2.05 -10.62 -20.31
C LEU A 332 -2.44 -9.13 -20.36
N ARG A 333 -1.46 -8.29 -20.63
CA ARG A 333 -1.55 -6.82 -20.73
C ARG A 333 -0.68 -6.31 -21.88
N ALA A 334 -0.81 -5.02 -22.21
CA ALA A 334 -0.04 -4.36 -23.27
C ALA A 334 1.48 -4.56 -23.13
N GLY A 335 2.02 -4.67 -21.91
CA GLY A 335 3.44 -4.95 -21.67
C GLY A 335 3.91 -6.30 -22.24
N ARG A 336 3.13 -7.38 -22.03
CA ARG A 336 3.44 -8.68 -22.62
C ARG A 336 3.37 -8.64 -24.14
N VAL A 337 2.37 -7.94 -24.67
CA VAL A 337 2.24 -7.74 -26.13
C VAL A 337 3.47 -7.04 -26.69
N LEU A 338 3.95 -5.99 -26.03
CA LEU A 338 5.19 -5.29 -26.42
C LEU A 338 6.39 -6.25 -26.41
N ALA A 339 6.55 -7.06 -25.36
CA ALA A 339 7.65 -8.02 -25.29
C ALA A 339 7.63 -9.03 -26.46
N ARG A 340 6.46 -9.56 -26.79
CA ARG A 340 6.29 -10.49 -27.92
C ARG A 340 6.61 -9.84 -29.25
N LEU A 341 6.09 -8.65 -29.49
CA LEU A 341 6.34 -7.90 -30.73
C LEU A 341 7.82 -7.50 -30.86
N ALA A 342 8.47 -7.11 -29.78
CA ALA A 342 9.90 -6.80 -29.76
C ALA A 342 10.79 -8.01 -30.08
N LEU A 343 10.32 -9.22 -29.80
CA LEU A 343 10.95 -10.48 -30.20
C LEU A 343 10.55 -10.95 -31.61
N GLY A 344 9.68 -10.24 -32.30
CA GLY A 344 9.17 -10.62 -33.63
C GLY A 344 8.19 -11.79 -33.58
N LEU A 345 7.53 -12.03 -32.45
CA LEU A 345 6.52 -13.08 -32.28
C LEU A 345 5.15 -12.57 -32.71
N ASP A 346 4.34 -13.48 -33.28
CA ASP A 346 2.96 -13.18 -33.61
C ASP A 346 2.08 -13.02 -32.37
N LEU A 347 1.02 -12.21 -32.50
CA LEU A 347 0.00 -12.06 -31.46
C LEU A 347 -0.84 -13.32 -31.31
N ASP A 348 -0.90 -13.87 -30.10
CA ASP A 348 -1.84 -14.95 -29.77
C ASP A 348 -3.23 -14.39 -29.39
N ASP A 349 -4.17 -15.27 -29.05
CA ASP A 349 -5.53 -14.86 -28.69
C ASP A 349 -5.55 -14.11 -27.34
N GLY A 350 -4.66 -14.47 -26.40
CA GLY A 350 -4.49 -13.77 -25.14
C GLY A 350 -3.97 -12.34 -25.33
N ASP A 351 -3.03 -12.14 -26.26
CA ASP A 351 -2.52 -10.81 -26.62
C ASP A 351 -3.60 -9.92 -27.24
N ARG A 352 -4.44 -10.50 -28.10
CA ARG A 352 -5.58 -9.78 -28.71
C ARG A 352 -6.59 -9.35 -27.63
N ALA A 353 -6.92 -10.26 -26.71
CA ALA A 353 -7.82 -9.96 -25.58
C ALA A 353 -7.23 -8.89 -24.67
N ALA A 354 -5.92 -8.91 -24.40
CA ALA A 354 -5.23 -7.90 -23.62
C ALA A 354 -5.25 -6.52 -24.27
N LEU A 355 -5.10 -6.45 -25.59
CA LEU A 355 -5.23 -5.19 -26.33
C LEU A 355 -6.66 -4.67 -26.35
N GLU A 356 -7.67 -5.52 -26.46
CA GLU A 356 -9.08 -5.11 -26.39
C GLU A 356 -9.44 -4.59 -24.98
N ASP A 357 -8.97 -5.22 -23.90
CA ASP A 357 -9.16 -4.69 -22.54
C ASP A 357 -8.44 -3.34 -22.34
N THR A 358 -7.24 -3.19 -22.91
CA THR A 358 -6.50 -1.92 -22.92
C THR A 358 -7.30 -0.82 -23.64
N LEU A 359 -7.86 -1.14 -24.80
CA LEU A 359 -8.68 -0.21 -25.59
C LEU A 359 -9.99 0.15 -24.87
N ASP A 360 -10.62 -0.83 -24.21
CA ASP A 360 -11.80 -0.58 -23.37
C ASP A 360 -11.48 0.35 -22.19
N ALA A 361 -10.32 0.16 -21.55
CA ALA A 361 -9.88 1.05 -20.48
C ALA A 361 -9.69 2.50 -20.99
N ILE A 362 -9.13 2.68 -22.19
CA ILE A 362 -8.91 3.99 -22.80
C ILE A 362 -10.25 4.64 -23.19
N ASP A 363 -11.12 3.92 -23.89
CA ASP A 363 -12.40 4.43 -24.36
C ASP A 363 -13.38 4.79 -23.24
N THR A 364 -13.38 3.97 -22.18
CA THR A 364 -14.22 4.20 -20.99
C THR A 364 -13.58 5.16 -20.00
N ARG A 365 -12.34 5.63 -20.29
CA ARG A 365 -11.58 6.52 -19.41
C ARG A 365 -11.49 5.97 -17.99
N ARG A 366 -11.14 4.68 -17.92
CA ARG A 366 -10.94 3.98 -16.65
C ARG A 366 -9.79 4.63 -15.89
N ASP A 367 -9.85 4.65 -14.58
CA ASP A 367 -8.72 5.14 -13.78
C ASP A 367 -7.45 4.35 -14.11
N CYS A 368 -6.30 5.03 -14.10
CA CYS A 368 -5.01 4.48 -14.54
C CYS A 368 -4.93 4.13 -16.03
N SER A 369 -5.84 4.63 -16.87
CA SER A 369 -5.77 4.42 -18.33
C SER A 369 -4.56 5.11 -18.99
N ASP A 370 -4.01 6.14 -18.36
CA ASP A 370 -2.75 6.78 -18.73
C ASP A 370 -1.55 5.81 -18.64
N PHE A 371 -1.54 4.87 -17.69
CA PHE A 371 -0.49 3.86 -17.56
C PHE A 371 -0.55 2.78 -18.65
N VAL A 372 -1.70 2.58 -19.28
CA VAL A 372 -1.85 1.58 -20.34
C VAL A 372 -1.83 2.18 -21.75
N ILE A 373 -2.19 3.46 -21.92
CA ILE A 373 -2.10 4.13 -23.22
C ILE A 373 -0.64 4.36 -23.64
N VAL A 374 0.28 4.66 -22.70
CA VAL A 374 1.70 4.89 -23.04
C VAL A 374 2.35 3.63 -23.65
N PRO A 375 2.25 2.42 -23.05
CA PRO A 375 2.71 1.19 -23.70
C PRO A 375 2.01 0.90 -25.03
N LEU A 376 0.72 1.22 -25.15
CA LEU A 376 -0.01 1.06 -26.40
C LEU A 376 0.52 1.99 -27.51
N LEU A 377 0.83 3.24 -27.17
CA LEU A 377 1.48 4.19 -28.07
C LEU A 377 2.87 3.71 -28.53
N TRP A 378 3.63 3.08 -27.61
CA TRP A 378 4.90 2.46 -27.96
C TRP A 378 4.70 1.32 -28.96
N ILE A 379 3.75 0.41 -28.70
CA ILE A 379 3.41 -0.67 -29.63
C ILE A 379 3.02 -0.11 -31.00
N TYR A 380 2.17 0.92 -31.02
CA TYR A 380 1.73 1.54 -32.28
C TYR A 380 2.89 2.22 -33.02
N ALA A 381 3.77 2.92 -32.32
CA ALA A 381 4.90 3.64 -32.94
C ALA A 381 5.91 2.67 -33.57
N ASP A 382 6.32 1.64 -32.83
CA ASP A 382 7.42 0.74 -33.25
C ASP A 382 6.93 -0.51 -34.00
N HIS A 383 5.69 -0.98 -33.74
CA HIS A 383 5.22 -2.30 -34.22
C HIS A 383 3.90 -2.26 -34.98
N ARG A 384 3.42 -1.09 -35.42
CA ARG A 384 2.11 -0.96 -36.08
C ARG A 384 1.94 -1.87 -37.29
N GLU A 385 3.03 -2.20 -38.02
CA GLU A 385 2.96 -3.06 -39.21
C GLU A 385 2.70 -4.53 -38.83
N ALA A 386 3.00 -4.94 -37.61
CA ALA A 386 2.69 -6.29 -37.12
C ALA A 386 1.23 -6.39 -36.60
N LEU A 387 0.52 -5.27 -36.47
CA LEU A 387 -0.87 -5.25 -36.00
C LEU A 387 -1.84 -5.50 -37.17
N PRO A 388 -2.91 -6.33 -36.95
CA PRO A 388 -3.98 -6.46 -37.95
C PRO A 388 -4.59 -5.11 -38.34
N PRO A 389 -4.98 -4.87 -39.59
CA PRO A 389 -5.50 -3.58 -40.03
C PRO A 389 -6.74 -3.09 -39.25
N SER A 390 -7.62 -4.01 -38.84
CA SER A 390 -8.79 -3.66 -38.01
C SER A 390 -8.40 -3.18 -36.60
N LEU A 391 -7.44 -3.85 -35.99
CA LEU A 391 -6.93 -3.48 -34.67
C LEU A 391 -6.17 -2.14 -34.71
N ARG A 392 -5.37 -1.93 -35.77
CA ARG A 392 -4.68 -0.65 -35.99
C ARG A 392 -5.65 0.52 -36.04
N LYS A 393 -6.73 0.42 -36.84
CA LYS A 393 -7.77 1.45 -36.91
C LYS A 393 -8.48 1.66 -35.56
N ARG A 394 -8.68 0.58 -34.81
CA ARG A 394 -9.30 0.65 -33.48
C ARG A 394 -8.41 1.40 -32.48
N ILE A 395 -7.09 1.15 -32.53
CA ILE A 395 -6.08 1.85 -31.73
C ILE A 395 -6.04 3.34 -32.10
N GLU A 396 -6.00 3.68 -33.40
CA GLU A 396 -6.04 5.06 -33.89
C GLU A 396 -7.26 5.81 -33.36
N ALA A 397 -8.46 5.19 -33.44
CA ALA A 397 -9.68 5.79 -32.95
C ALA A 397 -9.66 6.03 -31.42
N ALA A 398 -9.12 5.08 -30.64
CA ALA A 398 -8.99 5.23 -29.20
C ALA A 398 -8.02 6.37 -28.82
N ILE A 399 -6.85 6.44 -29.49
CA ILE A 399 -5.87 7.52 -29.28
C ILE A 399 -6.47 8.89 -29.60
N LEU A 400 -7.13 9.04 -30.74
CA LEU A 400 -7.71 10.32 -31.16
C LEU A 400 -8.95 10.72 -30.33
N GLY A 401 -9.60 9.79 -29.64
CA GLY A 401 -10.78 10.01 -28.79
C GLY A 401 -10.49 10.18 -27.30
N TYR A 402 -9.25 9.94 -26.85
CA TYR A 402 -8.89 9.95 -25.45
C TYR A 402 -8.91 11.37 -24.85
N ARG A 403 -9.18 11.45 -23.54
CA ARG A 403 -9.05 12.67 -22.76
C ARG A 403 -7.67 12.74 -22.14
N TYR A 404 -6.79 13.57 -22.65
CA TYR A 404 -5.38 13.64 -22.23
C TYR A 404 -5.16 14.46 -20.97
N TRP A 405 -6.05 15.42 -20.64
CA TRP A 405 -5.86 16.20 -19.44
C TRP A 405 -7.18 16.74 -18.87
N MET A 406 -7.12 17.22 -17.63
CA MET A 406 -8.27 17.70 -16.89
C MET A 406 -8.94 18.94 -17.49
N ASP A 407 -8.24 19.75 -18.28
CA ASP A 407 -8.80 20.93 -18.96
C ASP A 407 -9.60 20.60 -20.23
N GLU A 408 -9.57 19.37 -20.67
CA GLU A 408 -10.45 18.88 -21.71
C GLU A 408 -11.84 18.49 -21.17
N PRO A 409 -12.88 18.53 -22.02
CA PRO A 409 -14.22 18.12 -21.61
C PRO A 409 -14.27 16.68 -21.10
N GLY A 410 -14.85 16.46 -19.95
CA GLY A 410 -15.04 15.12 -19.39
C GLY A 410 -15.67 15.15 -18.00
N ASN A 411 -16.25 14.01 -17.62
CA ASN A 411 -16.83 13.75 -16.33
C ASN A 411 -16.47 12.32 -15.91
N ASP A 412 -15.21 12.00 -16.03
CA ASP A 412 -14.62 10.74 -15.57
C ASP A 412 -13.86 10.97 -14.26
N THR A 413 -13.48 9.89 -13.62
CA THR A 413 -12.76 9.90 -12.36
C THR A 413 -11.28 9.57 -12.53
N MET A 414 -10.72 9.76 -13.73
CA MET A 414 -9.29 9.58 -13.94
C MET A 414 -8.49 10.49 -13.01
N TRP A 415 -7.42 9.96 -12.44
CA TRP A 415 -6.60 10.68 -11.51
C TRP A 415 -5.48 11.43 -12.22
N PHE A 416 -5.55 12.77 -12.21
CA PHE A 416 -4.59 13.62 -12.90
C PHE A 416 -3.50 14.21 -11.97
N TRP A 417 -3.54 13.97 -10.68
CA TRP A 417 -2.91 14.83 -9.68
C TRP A 417 -1.72 14.22 -8.94
N SER A 418 -1.35 12.96 -9.18
CA SER A 418 -0.10 12.42 -8.64
C SER A 418 1.08 12.66 -9.57
N GLU A 419 2.30 12.61 -9.04
CA GLU A 419 3.50 12.87 -9.83
C GLU A 419 3.65 11.89 -11.02
N ASN A 420 3.27 10.63 -10.85
CA ASN A 420 3.30 9.61 -11.88
C ASN A 420 2.19 9.78 -12.94
N HIS A 421 0.97 10.08 -12.52
CA HIS A 421 -0.14 10.36 -13.47
C HIS A 421 0.13 11.62 -14.30
N VAL A 422 0.58 12.71 -13.68
CA VAL A 422 0.98 13.93 -14.40
C VAL A 422 2.00 13.61 -15.48
N LEU A 423 3.03 12.83 -15.14
CA LEU A 423 4.04 12.38 -16.10
C LEU A 423 3.41 11.58 -17.24
N CYS A 424 2.68 10.51 -16.93
CA CYS A 424 2.16 9.58 -17.93
C CYS A 424 1.11 10.22 -18.85
N PHE A 425 0.21 11.07 -18.34
CA PHE A 425 -0.74 11.81 -19.18
C PHE A 425 -0.03 12.72 -20.18
N HIS A 426 0.96 13.50 -19.74
CA HIS A 426 1.67 14.40 -20.64
C HIS A 426 2.60 13.67 -21.61
N VAL A 427 3.16 12.54 -21.21
CA VAL A 427 3.91 11.66 -22.12
C VAL A 427 3.00 11.07 -23.19
N ALA A 428 1.83 10.58 -22.79
CA ALA A 428 0.84 10.08 -23.74
C ALA A 428 0.40 11.16 -24.72
N GLU A 429 0.12 12.37 -24.22
CA GLU A 429 -0.26 13.56 -25.01
C GLU A 429 0.85 13.92 -26.01
N LEU A 430 2.12 13.94 -25.58
CA LEU A 430 3.26 14.25 -26.44
C LEU A 430 3.41 13.25 -27.58
N ILE A 431 3.41 11.95 -27.25
CA ILE A 431 3.63 10.89 -28.24
C ILE A 431 2.46 10.80 -29.22
N ALA A 432 1.22 10.82 -28.72
CA ALA A 432 0.03 10.83 -29.54
C ALA A 432 -0.01 12.05 -30.49
N GLY A 433 0.28 13.25 -29.95
CA GLY A 433 0.36 14.48 -30.73
C GLY A 433 1.42 14.46 -31.81
N GLY A 434 2.56 13.79 -31.56
CA GLY A 434 3.62 13.58 -32.55
C GLY A 434 3.24 12.57 -33.65
N LEU A 435 2.60 11.45 -33.28
CA LEU A 435 2.17 10.41 -34.21
C LEU A 435 1.03 10.88 -35.15
N PHE A 436 0.14 11.72 -34.65
CA PHE A 436 -1.06 12.20 -35.31
C PHE A 436 -1.06 13.73 -35.46
N ALA A 437 0.07 14.30 -35.86
CA ALA A 437 0.33 15.74 -35.85
C ALA A 437 -0.72 16.60 -36.59
N GLU A 438 -1.25 16.08 -37.70
CA GLU A 438 -2.22 16.79 -38.55
C GLU A 438 -3.68 16.41 -38.24
N ASP A 439 -3.90 15.38 -37.42
CA ASP A 439 -5.23 14.93 -37.06
C ASP A 439 -5.83 15.78 -35.96
N VAL A 440 -7.17 15.87 -35.92
CA VAL A 440 -7.90 16.56 -34.86
C VAL A 440 -8.35 15.55 -33.82
N PHE A 441 -7.98 15.79 -32.56
CA PHE A 441 -8.37 14.96 -31.44
C PHE A 441 -9.81 15.26 -31.06
N ALA A 442 -10.66 14.23 -31.07
CA ALA A 442 -12.09 14.39 -31.01
C ALA A 442 -12.60 15.01 -29.71
N ASN A 443 -11.92 14.75 -28.59
CA ASN A 443 -12.34 15.23 -27.28
C ASN A 443 -11.97 16.71 -27.06
N SER A 444 -10.74 17.09 -27.40
CA SER A 444 -10.22 18.46 -27.19
C SER A 444 -10.60 19.42 -28.33
N GLY A 445 -10.72 18.91 -29.55
CA GLY A 445 -10.82 19.68 -30.77
C GLY A 445 -9.50 20.29 -31.25
N MET A 446 -8.39 19.94 -30.62
CA MET A 446 -7.04 20.40 -30.95
C MET A 446 -6.39 19.48 -31.99
N SER A 447 -5.46 20.02 -32.79
CA SER A 447 -4.58 19.23 -33.64
C SER A 447 -3.50 18.52 -32.80
N GLY A 448 -2.93 17.45 -33.35
CA GLY A 448 -1.82 16.77 -32.70
C GLY A 448 -0.61 17.66 -32.45
N ARG A 449 -0.32 18.61 -33.32
CA ARG A 449 0.76 19.61 -33.09
C ARG A 449 0.51 20.49 -31.88
N GLU A 450 -0.74 20.92 -31.67
CA GLU A 450 -1.12 21.72 -30.51
C GLU A 450 -1.00 20.89 -29.22
N HIS A 451 -1.43 19.62 -29.23
CA HIS A 451 -1.25 18.68 -28.13
C HIS A 451 0.23 18.49 -27.80
N ALA A 452 1.08 18.18 -28.78
CA ALA A 452 2.51 17.98 -28.54
C ALA A 452 3.19 19.25 -27.96
N ALA A 453 2.87 20.43 -28.49
CA ALA A 453 3.43 21.68 -28.00
C ALA A 453 2.97 22.03 -26.58
N LEU A 454 1.75 21.63 -26.19
CA LEU A 454 1.22 21.83 -24.83
C LEU A 454 1.87 20.82 -23.87
N ALA A 455 1.97 19.56 -24.25
CA ALA A 455 2.61 18.51 -23.47
C ALA A 455 4.09 18.82 -23.19
N GLU A 456 4.86 19.34 -24.14
CA GLU A 456 6.24 19.76 -23.93
C GLU A 456 6.37 20.80 -22.81
N LYS A 457 5.45 21.78 -22.74
CA LYS A 457 5.46 22.81 -21.69
C LYS A 457 5.12 22.22 -20.32
N ARG A 458 4.17 21.30 -20.29
CA ARG A 458 3.73 20.63 -19.06
C ARG A 458 4.81 19.69 -18.52
N LEU A 459 5.46 18.93 -19.41
CA LEU A 459 6.60 18.08 -19.06
C LEU A 459 7.79 18.89 -18.56
N ALA A 460 8.08 20.05 -19.16
CA ALA A 460 9.13 20.92 -18.66
C ALA A 460 8.87 21.33 -17.19
N ARG A 461 7.65 21.71 -16.83
CA ARG A 461 7.27 22.04 -15.45
C ARG A 461 7.39 20.84 -14.51
N TRP A 462 7.00 19.63 -14.95
CA TRP A 462 7.16 18.41 -14.18
C TRP A 462 8.64 18.12 -13.87
N PHE A 463 9.49 18.22 -14.89
CA PHE A 463 10.95 18.05 -14.72
C PHE A 463 11.56 19.12 -13.82
N ASP A 464 11.14 20.39 -13.96
CA ASP A 464 11.61 21.48 -13.09
C ASP A 464 11.30 21.14 -11.61
N ALA A 465 10.10 20.65 -11.32
CA ALA A 465 9.72 20.25 -9.97
C ALA A 465 10.55 19.06 -9.45
N VAL A 466 10.81 18.04 -10.28
CA VAL A 466 11.60 16.86 -9.90
C VAL A 466 13.09 17.20 -9.78
N GLU A 467 13.61 18.10 -10.59
CA GLU A 467 15.00 18.59 -10.49
C GLU A 467 15.22 19.44 -9.23
N ASP A 468 14.20 20.22 -8.82
CA ASP A 468 14.28 21.06 -7.62
C ASP A 468 14.06 20.26 -6.32
N HIS A 469 13.21 19.23 -6.34
CA HIS A 469 12.71 18.59 -5.13
C HIS A 469 12.93 17.08 -5.06
N GLY A 470 13.20 16.40 -6.17
CA GLY A 470 13.16 14.95 -6.27
C GLY A 470 11.71 14.42 -6.29
N LEU A 471 11.55 13.10 -6.26
CA LEU A 471 10.26 12.45 -6.24
C LEU A 471 9.71 12.38 -4.81
N ALA A 472 8.42 12.65 -4.65
CA ALA A 472 7.75 12.52 -3.36
C ALA A 472 7.53 11.05 -2.95
N GLU A 473 7.41 10.16 -3.93
CA GLU A 473 7.30 8.72 -3.71
C GLU A 473 8.69 8.04 -3.82
N TRP A 474 9.70 8.59 -3.11
CA TRP A 474 11.11 8.13 -3.16
C TRP A 474 11.24 6.63 -2.85
N ASN A 475 12.15 5.95 -3.54
CA ASN A 475 12.45 4.53 -3.39
C ASN A 475 11.22 3.59 -3.45
N SER A 476 10.08 4.08 -3.92
CA SER A 476 8.86 3.28 -3.94
C SER A 476 8.98 2.11 -4.91
N ALA A 477 8.90 0.90 -4.37
CA ALA A 477 8.93 -0.32 -5.18
C ALA A 477 7.67 -0.50 -6.05
N ALA A 478 6.59 0.22 -5.72
CA ALA A 478 5.36 0.25 -6.49
C ALA A 478 5.35 1.35 -7.56
N TYR A 479 5.95 2.54 -7.27
CA TYR A 479 5.76 3.72 -8.12
C TYR A 479 6.93 4.04 -9.04
N TYR A 480 8.18 3.69 -8.72
CA TYR A 480 9.26 3.82 -9.69
C TYR A 480 8.99 3.05 -10.99
N PRO A 481 8.44 1.81 -10.96
CA PRO A 481 8.01 1.14 -12.18
C PRO A 481 6.96 1.90 -13.00
N ILE A 482 6.12 2.68 -12.35
CA ILE A 482 5.11 3.52 -13.03
C ILE A 482 5.78 4.76 -13.65
N ASP A 483 6.67 5.44 -12.92
CA ASP A 483 7.45 6.57 -13.47
C ASP A 483 8.30 6.12 -14.67
N PHE A 484 8.81 4.90 -14.66
CA PHE A 484 9.54 4.32 -15.79
C PHE A 484 8.69 4.21 -17.06
N ILE A 485 7.36 4.06 -16.96
CA ILE A 485 6.48 4.08 -18.14
C ILE A 485 6.66 5.40 -18.90
N GLY A 486 6.57 6.52 -18.19
CA GLY A 486 6.75 7.84 -18.80
C GLY A 486 8.18 8.14 -19.20
N LEU A 487 9.15 7.90 -18.30
CA LEU A 487 10.55 8.25 -18.51
C LEU A 487 11.19 7.45 -19.67
N LEU A 488 10.93 6.14 -19.75
CA LEU A 488 11.44 5.30 -20.84
C LEU A 488 10.81 5.67 -22.19
N ALA A 489 9.52 6.02 -22.19
CA ALA A 489 8.85 6.48 -23.41
C ALA A 489 9.39 7.83 -23.88
N LEU A 490 9.71 8.77 -22.97
CA LEU A 490 10.39 10.02 -23.32
C LEU A 490 11.79 9.79 -23.87
N GLN A 491 12.54 8.88 -23.24
CA GLN A 491 13.88 8.50 -23.73
C GLN A 491 13.84 7.97 -25.16
N ARG A 492 12.78 7.26 -25.52
CA ARG A 492 12.60 6.66 -26.86
C ARG A 492 12.05 7.63 -27.90
N PHE A 493 11.05 8.45 -27.56
CA PHE A 493 10.24 9.17 -28.54
C PHE A 493 10.31 10.69 -28.46
N ALA A 494 10.83 11.26 -27.38
CA ALA A 494 10.88 12.72 -27.23
C ALA A 494 12.07 13.35 -27.96
N GLY A 495 11.95 14.66 -28.19
CA GLY A 495 13.06 15.47 -28.67
C GLY A 495 14.20 15.55 -27.64
N GLU A 496 15.41 15.90 -28.11
CA GLU A 496 16.68 15.81 -27.36
C GLU A 496 16.61 16.41 -25.95
N THR A 497 15.95 17.56 -25.78
CA THR A 497 15.85 18.24 -24.47
C THR A 497 15.12 17.39 -23.43
N LEU A 498 13.94 16.87 -23.75
CA LEU A 498 13.16 16.05 -22.82
C LEU A 498 13.80 14.66 -22.65
N LYS A 499 14.37 14.11 -23.72
CA LYS A 499 15.13 12.86 -23.68
C LYS A 499 16.29 12.94 -22.68
N THR A 500 17.14 13.96 -22.75
CA THR A 500 18.27 14.14 -21.83
C THR A 500 17.79 14.30 -20.38
N ARG A 501 16.72 15.06 -20.15
CA ARG A 501 16.13 15.21 -18.81
C ARG A 501 15.60 13.86 -18.28
N ALA A 502 14.90 13.07 -19.10
CA ALA A 502 14.43 11.74 -18.75
C ALA A 502 15.59 10.80 -18.40
N GLU A 503 16.66 10.77 -19.20
CA GLU A 503 17.87 9.99 -18.94
C GLU A 503 18.52 10.40 -17.59
N THR A 504 18.61 11.70 -17.31
CA THR A 504 19.15 12.18 -16.02
C THR A 504 18.35 11.68 -14.82
N VAL A 505 17.01 11.66 -14.91
CA VAL A 505 16.15 11.12 -13.85
C VAL A 505 16.32 9.60 -13.76
N LEU A 506 16.29 8.88 -14.88
CA LEU A 506 16.50 7.43 -14.92
C LEU A 506 17.86 7.05 -14.29
N ASP A 507 18.95 7.75 -14.59
CA ASP A 507 20.27 7.51 -14.02
C ASP A 507 20.27 7.64 -12.49
N ARG A 508 19.58 8.67 -11.97
CA ARG A 508 19.39 8.86 -10.53
C ARG A 508 18.60 7.73 -9.92
N LEU A 509 17.47 7.33 -10.55
CA LEU A 509 16.61 6.26 -10.04
C LEU A 509 17.35 4.91 -10.03
N PHE A 510 18.09 4.56 -11.09
CA PHE A 510 18.88 3.33 -11.10
C PHE A 510 20.03 3.35 -10.08
N SER A 511 20.61 4.51 -9.80
CA SER A 511 21.60 4.66 -8.71
C SER A 511 20.95 4.39 -7.34
N MET A 512 19.74 4.89 -7.10
CA MET A 512 18.99 4.64 -5.87
C MET A 512 18.55 3.16 -5.78
N ILE A 513 18.11 2.55 -6.89
CA ILE A 513 17.79 1.12 -6.95
C ILE A 513 19.02 0.26 -6.59
N ALA A 514 20.19 0.57 -7.14
CA ALA A 514 21.43 -0.16 -6.82
C ALA A 514 21.79 -0.06 -5.33
N LEU A 515 21.67 1.14 -4.76
CA LEU A 515 21.91 1.37 -3.34
C LEU A 515 20.95 0.55 -2.46
N HIS A 516 19.67 0.46 -2.83
CA HIS A 516 18.61 -0.16 -2.04
C HIS A 516 18.31 -1.62 -2.44
N THR A 517 19.07 -2.23 -3.34
CA THR A 517 18.91 -3.65 -3.69
C THR A 517 20.00 -4.48 -3.02
N ILE A 518 19.63 -5.48 -2.22
CA ILE A 518 20.52 -6.44 -1.58
C ILE A 518 20.09 -7.88 -1.91
N ASN A 519 21.01 -8.68 -2.42
CA ASN A 519 20.76 -10.05 -2.86
C ASN A 519 19.51 -10.18 -3.77
N GLY A 520 19.32 -9.20 -4.67
CA GLY A 520 18.19 -9.13 -5.62
C GLY A 520 16.87 -8.64 -5.04
N VAL A 521 16.81 -8.30 -3.75
CA VAL A 521 15.62 -7.75 -3.12
C VAL A 521 15.73 -6.23 -3.05
N SER A 522 14.77 -5.52 -3.64
CA SER A 522 14.62 -4.08 -3.49
C SER A 522 13.95 -3.79 -2.14
N ALA A 523 14.65 -3.09 -1.25
CA ALA A 523 14.26 -2.81 0.12
C ALA A 523 14.61 -1.37 0.50
N GLY A 524 14.41 -1.00 1.75
CA GLY A 524 14.75 0.31 2.30
C GLY A 524 13.53 1.17 2.59
N SER A 525 13.78 2.35 3.14
CA SER A 525 12.74 3.34 3.39
C SER A 525 12.13 3.82 2.07
N MET A 526 10.81 4.07 2.07
CA MET A 526 10.03 4.42 0.89
C MET A 526 9.07 5.56 1.20
N GLY A 527 8.90 6.49 0.27
CA GLY A 527 7.91 7.56 0.37
C GLY A 527 6.50 7.02 0.30
N ARG A 528 6.33 5.88 -0.36
CA ARG A 528 5.07 5.16 -0.46
C ARG A 528 5.30 3.66 -0.53
N ALA A 529 4.70 2.93 0.41
CA ALA A 529 4.80 1.49 0.51
C ALA A 529 3.43 0.84 0.75
N TYR A 530 3.31 -0.41 0.35
CA TYR A 530 2.18 -1.28 0.64
C TYR A 530 2.69 -2.57 1.28
N ASP A 531 1.80 -3.29 1.92
CA ASP A 531 2.13 -4.56 2.59
C ASP A 531 2.81 -5.58 1.65
N LYS A 532 2.39 -5.63 0.39
CA LYS A 532 2.94 -6.57 -0.61
C LYS A 532 4.43 -6.35 -0.86
N GLU A 533 4.89 -5.10 -1.00
CA GLU A 533 6.31 -4.79 -1.22
C GLU A 533 7.15 -5.04 0.03
N LEU A 534 6.57 -4.82 1.21
CA LEU A 534 7.28 -5.00 2.47
C LEU A 534 7.38 -6.47 2.88
N ARG A 535 6.30 -7.24 2.71
CA ARG A 535 6.20 -8.62 3.19
C ARG A 535 6.62 -9.67 2.15
N ALA A 536 6.67 -9.30 0.87
CA ALA A 536 7.02 -10.17 -0.24
C ALA A 536 7.94 -9.46 -1.26
N GLY A 537 9.07 -8.94 -0.80
CA GLY A 537 9.99 -8.12 -1.58
C GLY A 537 10.39 -8.67 -2.96
N PRO A 538 10.67 -9.99 -3.14
CA PRO A 538 10.93 -10.59 -4.46
C PRO A 538 9.81 -10.41 -5.48
N LEU A 539 8.56 -10.26 -5.01
CA LEU A 539 7.39 -10.06 -5.85
C LEU A 539 7.07 -8.57 -6.08
N SER A 540 7.91 -7.65 -5.59
CA SER A 540 7.75 -6.23 -5.86
C SER A 540 7.94 -5.93 -7.35
N GLU A 541 7.22 -4.94 -7.85
CA GLU A 541 7.28 -4.54 -9.26
C GLU A 541 8.64 -3.96 -9.65
N LEU A 542 9.45 -3.56 -8.68
CA LEU A 542 10.80 -3.04 -8.88
C LEU A 542 11.87 -4.14 -8.99
N ALA A 543 11.63 -5.32 -8.39
CA ALA A 543 12.61 -6.41 -8.37
C ALA A 543 13.12 -6.81 -9.78
N PRO A 544 12.27 -6.98 -10.82
CA PRO A 544 12.75 -7.37 -12.14
C PRO A 544 13.61 -6.30 -12.83
N PHE A 545 13.42 -5.01 -12.53
CA PHE A 545 14.31 -3.96 -13.08
C PHE A 545 15.71 -4.08 -12.52
N ALA A 546 15.86 -4.30 -11.21
CA ALA A 546 17.15 -4.58 -10.58
C ALA A 546 17.78 -5.87 -11.12
N THR A 547 16.97 -6.90 -11.35
CA THR A 547 17.41 -8.18 -11.90
C THR A 547 17.99 -8.04 -13.30
N ILE A 548 17.30 -7.34 -14.21
CA ILE A 548 17.81 -7.08 -15.56
C ILE A 548 19.04 -6.18 -15.51
N ALA A 549 19.00 -5.10 -14.71
CA ALA A 549 20.13 -4.15 -14.64
C ALA A 549 21.39 -4.76 -14.05
N PHE A 550 21.27 -5.58 -12.99
CA PHE A 550 22.41 -6.05 -12.20
C PHE A 550 22.65 -7.57 -12.26
N GLY A 551 21.83 -8.31 -12.97
CA GLY A 551 22.03 -9.72 -13.29
C GLY A 551 21.58 -10.72 -12.21
N THR A 552 21.10 -10.29 -11.05
CA THR A 552 20.63 -11.19 -9.99
C THR A 552 19.39 -10.65 -9.31
N GLY A 553 18.38 -11.49 -9.10
CA GLY A 553 17.15 -11.16 -8.42
C GLY A 553 15.96 -11.97 -8.90
N TRP A 554 14.77 -11.41 -8.83
CA TRP A 554 13.55 -12.10 -9.22
C TRP A 554 12.91 -11.44 -10.44
N LEU A 555 12.50 -12.28 -11.40
CA LEU A 555 11.58 -11.89 -12.46
C LEU A 555 10.16 -12.16 -11.98
N ASN A 556 9.26 -11.25 -12.22
CA ASN A 556 7.83 -11.42 -11.94
C ASN A 556 6.96 -10.89 -13.08
N ARG A 557 5.67 -11.27 -13.09
CA ARG A 557 4.79 -11.21 -14.25
C ARG A 557 4.40 -9.82 -14.70
N GLY A 558 4.48 -8.86 -13.84
CA GLY A 558 3.58 -7.77 -14.00
C GLY A 558 4.18 -6.43 -14.10
N VAL A 559 4.85 -5.96 -15.09
CA VAL A 559 5.06 -4.49 -15.16
C VAL A 559 5.10 -4.03 -16.61
N ALA A 560 4.21 -3.12 -16.96
CA ALA A 560 4.17 -2.52 -18.28
C ALA A 560 5.50 -1.84 -18.68
N ALA A 561 6.20 -1.24 -17.75
CA ALA A 561 7.48 -0.56 -17.99
C ALA A 561 8.67 -1.52 -18.16
N LEU A 562 8.65 -2.72 -17.61
CA LEU A 562 9.76 -3.67 -17.76
C LEU A 562 9.99 -4.06 -19.23
N PRO A 563 8.97 -4.40 -20.03
CA PRO A 563 9.15 -4.59 -21.47
C PRO A 563 9.69 -3.37 -22.19
N MET A 564 9.31 -2.16 -21.76
CA MET A 564 9.81 -0.90 -22.32
C MET A 564 11.30 -0.72 -21.99
N PHE A 565 11.74 -1.03 -20.77
CA PHE A 565 13.16 -1.04 -20.41
C PHE A 565 13.94 -2.06 -21.23
N CYS A 566 13.40 -3.26 -21.42
CA CYS A 566 14.07 -4.33 -22.16
C CYS A 566 14.10 -4.08 -23.66
N ALA A 567 13.04 -3.52 -24.26
CA ALA A 567 12.98 -3.19 -25.68
C ALA A 567 13.68 -1.87 -26.04
N GLY A 568 13.84 -0.97 -25.07
CA GLY A 568 14.44 0.35 -25.28
C GLY A 568 15.96 0.36 -25.23
N ASP A 569 16.55 1.50 -25.65
CA ASP A 569 17.99 1.70 -25.76
C ASP A 569 18.64 2.29 -24.49
N TYR A 570 17.85 2.66 -23.49
CA TYR A 570 18.38 3.22 -22.23
C TYR A 570 19.31 2.21 -21.52
N VAL A 571 20.43 2.71 -21.05
CA VAL A 571 21.46 1.95 -20.31
C VAL A 571 21.72 2.65 -18.99
N PRO A 572 21.54 1.97 -17.84
CA PRO A 572 21.91 2.53 -16.53
C PRO A 572 23.39 2.89 -16.44
N PRO A 573 23.78 3.84 -15.57
CA PRO A 573 25.17 4.20 -15.35
C PRO A 573 26.08 3.01 -15.01
N GLU A 574 27.31 3.05 -15.48
CA GLU A 574 28.30 2.02 -15.18
C GLU A 574 28.71 2.01 -13.70
N GLY A 575 29.10 0.85 -13.19
CA GLY A 575 29.66 0.68 -11.85
C GLY A 575 28.66 0.68 -10.71
N LEU A 576 27.34 0.65 -10.99
CA LEU A 576 26.31 0.58 -9.96
C LEU A 576 26.27 -0.80 -9.25
N ASP A 577 26.74 -1.85 -9.90
CA ASP A 577 26.82 -3.21 -9.36
C ASP A 577 27.63 -3.31 -8.06
N GLN A 578 28.65 -2.46 -7.88
CA GLN A 578 29.42 -2.38 -6.63
C GLN A 578 28.55 -1.99 -5.42
N PHE A 579 27.44 -1.28 -5.63
CA PHE A 579 26.51 -0.90 -4.58
C PHE A 579 25.46 -1.98 -4.30
N VAL A 580 25.15 -2.81 -5.29
CA VAL A 580 24.26 -3.99 -5.10
C VAL A 580 24.94 -5.02 -4.22
N ALA A 581 26.21 -5.29 -4.45
CA ALA A 581 27.02 -6.26 -3.71
C ALA A 581 28.33 -5.61 -3.22
N PRO A 582 28.29 -4.88 -2.09
CA PRO A 582 29.50 -4.30 -1.52
C PRO A 582 30.58 -5.35 -1.25
N PRO A 583 31.88 -5.03 -1.47
CA PRO A 583 32.98 -5.95 -1.16
C PRO A 583 32.98 -6.36 0.33
N GLU A 584 33.46 -7.56 0.62
CA GLU A 584 33.64 -8.05 2.00
C GLU A 584 34.45 -7.06 2.86
N GLY A 585 34.03 -6.86 4.10
CA GLY A 585 34.65 -5.92 5.04
C GLY A 585 34.37 -4.42 4.73
N ARG A 586 33.63 -4.10 3.68
CA ARG A 586 33.28 -2.74 3.32
C ARG A 586 31.78 -2.49 3.52
N ALA A 587 31.46 -1.24 3.82
CA ALA A 587 30.07 -0.76 3.85
C ALA A 587 29.91 0.45 2.96
N VAL A 588 28.76 0.55 2.31
CA VAL A 588 28.28 1.75 1.63
C VAL A 588 27.48 2.57 2.61
N SER A 589 27.79 3.85 2.73
CA SER A 589 26.94 4.85 3.38
C SER A 589 26.48 5.86 2.35
N ALA A 590 25.19 6.13 2.28
CA ALA A 590 24.66 7.11 1.36
C ALA A 590 23.69 8.07 2.07
N HIS A 591 23.74 9.35 1.68
CA HIS A 591 22.85 10.39 2.16
C HIS A 591 22.33 11.21 0.99
N TYR A 592 21.03 11.50 0.97
CA TYR A 592 20.41 12.33 -0.05
C TYR A 592 19.03 12.82 0.42
N VAL A 593 18.44 13.77 -0.31
CA VAL A 593 17.13 14.31 0.02
C VAL A 593 16.16 14.10 -1.14
N GLN A 594 14.87 13.91 -0.82
CA GLN A 594 13.81 13.75 -1.80
C GLN A 594 12.51 14.42 -1.32
N GLY A 595 11.59 14.61 -2.25
CA GLY A 595 10.26 15.12 -1.97
C GLY A 595 10.19 16.64 -1.87
N TYR A 596 9.00 17.18 -2.12
CA TYR A 596 8.75 18.62 -2.12
C TYR A 596 9.25 19.29 -0.83
N GLY A 597 10.01 20.37 -0.98
CA GLY A 597 10.64 21.05 0.15
C GLY A 597 11.75 20.25 0.82
N ARG A 598 12.25 19.19 0.19
CA ARG A 598 13.27 18.28 0.76
C ARG A 598 12.78 17.64 2.06
N ALA A 599 11.52 17.20 2.05
CA ALA A 599 10.83 16.67 3.23
C ALA A 599 11.49 15.39 3.76
N ALA A 600 12.00 14.53 2.88
CA ALA A 600 12.66 13.28 3.26
C ALA A 600 14.18 13.41 3.20
N GLN A 601 14.85 13.19 4.31
CA GLN A 601 16.31 13.06 4.44
C GLN A 601 16.63 11.56 4.55
N LEU A 602 17.25 11.01 3.51
CA LEU A 602 17.42 9.57 3.34
C LEU A 602 18.84 9.15 3.69
N ALA A 603 18.95 8.18 4.60
CA ALA A 603 20.20 7.60 5.03
C ALA A 603 20.22 6.10 4.76
N LEU A 604 21.37 5.61 4.31
CA LEU A 604 21.62 4.19 4.04
C LEU A 604 22.96 3.78 4.65
N TYR A 605 22.95 2.59 5.27
CA TYR A 605 24.14 1.81 5.58
C TYR A 605 23.96 0.39 5.05
N LYS A 606 24.93 -0.09 4.25
CA LYS A 606 24.80 -1.38 3.59
C LYS A 606 26.14 -2.11 3.51
N THR A 607 26.13 -3.37 3.87
CA THR A 607 27.20 -4.34 3.68
C THR A 607 26.74 -5.43 2.70
N ALA A 608 27.60 -6.41 2.41
CA ALA A 608 27.18 -7.57 1.64
C ALA A 608 26.08 -8.42 2.34
N GLY A 609 26.01 -8.37 3.68
CA GLY A 609 25.12 -9.22 4.46
C GLY A 609 23.87 -8.54 5.04
N VAL A 610 23.85 -7.21 5.14
CA VAL A 610 22.73 -6.49 5.73
C VAL A 610 22.68 -5.04 5.25
N GLN A 611 21.47 -4.53 5.09
CA GLN A 611 21.17 -3.15 4.73
C GLN A 611 20.26 -2.54 5.79
N LEU A 612 20.58 -1.33 6.24
CA LEU A 612 19.74 -0.48 7.09
C LEU A 612 19.47 0.83 6.36
N SER A 613 18.23 1.23 6.26
CA SER A 613 17.82 2.47 5.63
C SER A 613 16.82 3.21 6.50
N ALA A 614 16.98 4.53 6.59
CA ALA A 614 16.04 5.38 7.31
C ALA A 614 15.68 6.63 6.50
N SER A 615 14.44 7.08 6.62
CA SER A 615 13.99 8.40 6.21
C SER A 615 13.75 9.24 7.45
N ILE A 616 14.45 10.36 7.53
CA ILE A 616 14.35 11.31 8.64
C ILE A 616 13.28 12.32 8.26
N ASP A 617 12.07 12.12 8.78
CA ASP A 617 10.94 12.99 8.46
C ASP A 617 11.00 14.30 9.22
N ALA A 618 10.59 15.38 8.55
CA ALA A 618 10.57 16.73 9.14
C ALA A 618 9.30 17.02 9.96
N THR A 619 8.31 16.13 9.99
CA THR A 619 6.99 16.33 10.60
C THR A 619 6.63 15.28 11.66
N PRO A 620 7.51 15.00 12.67
CA PRO A 620 7.18 14.07 13.74
C PRO A 620 5.95 14.52 14.51
N GLY A 621 5.11 13.57 14.92
CA GLY A 621 3.84 13.82 15.60
C GLY A 621 2.66 14.14 14.69
N ALA A 622 2.89 14.42 13.40
CA ALA A 622 1.82 14.59 12.43
C ALA A 622 1.14 13.26 12.09
N LYS A 623 -0.08 13.32 11.54
CA LYS A 623 -0.72 12.17 10.92
C LYS A 623 0.13 11.71 9.73
N GLY A 624 0.49 10.45 9.73
CA GLY A 624 1.24 9.85 8.63
C GLY A 624 0.36 9.37 7.49
N HIS A 625 1.02 8.89 6.45
CA HIS A 625 0.41 8.23 5.31
C HIS A 625 1.13 6.90 5.07
N GLN A 626 1.55 6.59 3.88
CA GLN A 626 2.24 5.33 3.54
C GLN A 626 3.77 5.44 3.54
N GLN A 627 4.33 6.44 4.24
CA GLN A 627 5.78 6.58 4.38
C GLN A 627 6.35 5.48 5.26
N HIS A 628 7.21 4.65 4.69
CA HIS A 628 7.96 3.60 5.35
C HIS A 628 9.34 4.15 5.73
N LEU A 629 9.53 4.43 7.02
CA LEU A 629 10.64 5.27 7.45
C LEU A 629 11.90 4.51 7.86
N VAL A 630 11.77 3.31 8.39
CA VAL A 630 12.89 2.50 8.89
C VAL A 630 12.78 1.11 8.34
N ASP A 631 13.88 0.61 7.76
CA ASP A 631 13.88 -0.67 7.08
C ASP A 631 15.24 -1.37 7.18
N VAL A 632 15.22 -2.64 7.48
CA VAL A 632 16.37 -3.54 7.44
C VAL A 632 16.07 -4.72 6.54
N GLN A 633 16.97 -5.03 5.62
CA GLN A 633 16.95 -6.26 4.84
C GLN A 633 18.25 -7.03 5.08
N ALA A 634 18.15 -8.28 5.55
CA ALA A 634 19.29 -9.18 5.63
C ALA A 634 19.40 -10.05 4.37
N ALA A 635 20.63 -10.32 3.94
CA ALA A 635 20.89 -11.02 2.68
C ALA A 635 20.66 -12.54 2.73
N GLY A 636 20.64 -13.15 3.91
CA GLY A 636 20.54 -14.60 4.06
C GLY A 636 19.22 -15.23 3.63
N HIS A 637 18.14 -14.44 3.63
CA HIS A 637 16.83 -14.89 3.17
C HIS A 637 16.06 -13.70 2.55
N PRO A 638 15.37 -13.87 1.41
CA PRO A 638 14.68 -12.77 0.74
C PRO A 638 13.56 -12.13 1.57
N MET A 639 12.98 -12.87 2.52
CA MET A 639 11.96 -12.37 3.44
C MET A 639 12.55 -11.95 4.81
N ALA A 640 13.87 -11.93 5.00
CA ALA A 640 14.51 -11.49 6.24
C ALA A 640 14.52 -9.95 6.31
N ARG A 641 13.34 -9.39 6.45
CA ARG A 641 13.09 -7.95 6.52
C ARG A 641 12.57 -7.56 7.91
N VAL A 642 13.07 -6.44 8.44
CA VAL A 642 12.69 -5.92 9.75
C VAL A 642 12.42 -4.43 9.63
N TRP A 643 11.31 -3.97 10.21
CA TRP A 643 11.00 -2.55 10.28
C TRP A 643 10.23 -2.19 11.55
N ILE A 644 10.16 -0.91 11.86
CA ILE A 644 9.38 -0.38 12.99
C ILE A 644 8.42 0.68 12.47
N ASN A 645 7.16 0.62 12.93
CA ASN A 645 6.17 1.64 12.67
C ASN A 645 5.14 1.76 13.80
N HIS A 646 4.33 2.81 13.74
CA HIS A 646 3.07 2.93 14.48
C HIS A 646 1.93 2.56 13.52
N PRO A 647 1.10 1.53 13.82
CA PRO A 647 0.04 1.11 12.91
C PRO A 647 -0.96 2.22 12.62
N GLY A 648 -1.36 2.36 11.36
CA GLY A 648 -2.40 3.28 10.93
C GLY A 648 -3.82 2.71 11.03
N ALA A 649 -3.94 1.38 11.06
CA ALA A 649 -5.18 0.62 11.10
C ALA A 649 -5.18 -0.40 12.24
N ASP A 650 -6.37 -0.87 12.66
CA ASP A 650 -6.49 -1.91 13.70
C ASP A 650 -6.37 -3.32 13.12
N ASP A 651 -6.76 -3.50 11.85
CA ASP A 651 -6.77 -4.78 11.19
C ASP A 651 -5.46 -5.04 10.45
N PRO A 652 -4.70 -6.10 10.83
CA PRO A 652 -3.47 -6.49 10.15
C PRO A 652 -3.65 -6.90 8.67
N TRP A 653 -4.87 -7.12 8.22
CA TRP A 653 -5.23 -7.41 6.84
C TRP A 653 -5.96 -6.26 6.14
N GLY A 654 -6.14 -5.14 6.84
CA GLY A 654 -6.78 -3.94 6.29
C GLY A 654 -5.94 -3.26 5.22
N SER A 655 -6.62 -2.56 4.30
CA SER A 655 -6.01 -1.81 3.20
C SER A 655 -6.01 -0.30 3.42
N ASP A 656 -6.20 0.16 4.67
CA ASP A 656 -6.16 1.58 5.02
C ASP A 656 -4.81 2.22 4.65
N ARG A 657 -4.80 3.54 4.56
CA ARG A 657 -3.59 4.32 4.23
C ARG A 657 -3.33 5.40 5.29
N PRO A 658 -2.43 5.15 6.24
CA PRO A 658 -1.55 3.99 6.39
C PRO A 658 -2.30 2.73 6.85
N SER A 659 -1.74 1.56 6.49
CA SER A 659 -2.25 0.26 6.93
C SER A 659 -1.70 -0.12 8.30
N TYR A 660 -1.89 -1.37 8.71
CA TYR A 660 -1.28 -1.90 9.93
C TYR A 660 0.24 -2.05 9.79
N TRP A 661 0.72 -2.51 8.64
CA TRP A 661 2.13 -2.83 8.40
C TRP A 661 2.87 -1.75 7.61
N ALA A 662 2.20 -1.03 6.73
CA ALA A 662 2.80 -0.04 5.82
C ALA A 662 2.45 1.39 6.20
N GLY A 663 3.46 2.21 6.40
CA GLY A 663 3.33 3.60 6.83
C GLY A 663 3.23 3.77 8.34
N ASN A 664 2.89 4.97 8.77
CA ASN A 664 2.77 5.33 10.18
C ASN A 664 1.47 6.09 10.46
N GLY A 665 0.70 5.67 11.46
CA GLY A 665 -0.51 6.38 11.89
C GLY A 665 -0.17 7.74 12.51
N VAL A 666 0.90 7.79 13.28
CA VAL A 666 1.55 9.02 13.79
C VAL A 666 3.02 8.95 13.40
N MET A 667 3.52 10.01 12.79
CA MET A 667 4.90 10.08 12.32
C MET A 667 5.88 10.12 13.49
N PRO A 668 6.86 9.22 13.56
CA PRO A 668 7.90 9.23 14.58
C PRO A 668 8.99 10.25 14.26
N ARG A 669 9.83 10.55 15.25
CA ARG A 669 11.16 11.13 15.03
C ARG A 669 12.15 10.00 14.77
N VAL A 670 12.82 10.05 13.62
CA VAL A 670 13.79 9.04 13.20
C VAL A 670 15.14 9.67 12.94
N THR A 671 16.22 8.96 13.21
CA THR A 671 17.57 9.30 12.75
C THR A 671 18.40 8.06 12.54
N GLN A 672 19.44 8.19 11.71
CA GLN A 672 20.41 7.11 11.49
C GLN A 672 21.84 7.66 11.59
N HIS A 673 22.68 6.95 12.31
CA HIS A 673 24.12 7.14 12.32
C HIS A 673 24.80 5.83 11.94
N GLN A 674 25.34 5.77 10.74
CA GLN A 674 25.94 4.54 10.19
C GLN A 674 25.01 3.32 10.37
N ASN A 675 25.49 2.31 11.12
CA ASN A 675 24.81 1.03 11.35
C ASN A 675 23.74 1.06 12.48
N CYS A 676 23.45 2.21 13.03
CA CYS A 676 22.45 2.40 14.09
C CYS A 676 21.37 3.38 13.68
N CYS A 677 20.12 2.99 13.85
CA CYS A 677 18.94 3.84 13.66
C CYS A 677 18.22 4.00 15.01
N LEU A 678 17.81 5.23 15.32
CA LEU A 678 16.95 5.53 16.47
C LEU A 678 15.56 5.96 15.97
N PHE A 679 14.54 5.42 16.62
CA PHE A 679 13.14 5.70 16.37
C PHE A 679 12.48 6.14 17.68
N LEU A 680 11.94 7.36 17.71
CA LEU A 680 11.28 7.96 18.88
C LEU A 680 9.85 8.33 18.53
N SER A 681 8.90 7.73 19.23
CA SER A 681 7.47 7.96 19.04
C SER A 681 6.86 8.74 20.17
N ASP A 682 6.04 9.75 19.82
CA ASP A 682 5.08 10.40 20.71
C ASP A 682 3.70 10.36 20.03
N LEU A 683 2.82 9.51 20.53
CA LEU A 683 1.49 9.25 19.93
C LEU A 683 0.43 10.25 20.40
N GLY A 684 0.80 11.23 21.21
CA GLY A 684 -0.10 12.22 21.79
C GLY A 684 -0.89 11.69 23.00
N GLU A 685 -1.86 12.48 23.45
CA GLU A 685 -2.57 12.20 24.71
C GLU A 685 -3.54 11.00 24.63
N ASN A 686 -4.26 10.85 23.53
CA ASN A 686 -5.29 9.83 23.38
C ASN A 686 -5.12 9.06 22.06
N PRO A 687 -4.03 8.30 21.90
CA PRO A 687 -3.79 7.54 20.69
C PRO A 687 -4.80 6.40 20.56
N ARG A 688 -5.27 6.15 19.34
CA ARG A 688 -6.14 5.03 19.04
C ARG A 688 -5.48 3.68 19.33
N LEU A 689 -4.21 3.56 18.94
CA LEU A 689 -3.35 2.43 19.22
C LEU A 689 -2.18 2.92 20.04
N ALA A 690 -2.11 2.53 21.31
CA ALA A 690 -1.09 2.98 22.25
C ALA A 690 0.12 2.03 22.26
N PHE A 691 0.69 1.75 21.08
CA PHE A 691 1.91 0.96 20.94
C PHE A 691 2.61 1.27 19.60
N THR A 692 3.90 1.02 19.55
CA THR A 692 4.66 0.85 18.32
C THR A 692 5.07 -0.60 18.18
N HIS A 693 5.28 -1.08 16.94
CA HIS A 693 5.67 -2.45 16.72
C HIS A 693 6.82 -2.61 15.73
N ALA A 694 7.57 -3.69 15.91
CA ALA A 694 8.49 -4.19 14.92
C ALA A 694 7.87 -5.38 14.19
N TYR A 695 7.95 -5.38 12.85
CA TYR A 695 7.82 -6.58 12.04
C TYR A 695 9.18 -7.28 12.03
N ALA A 696 9.24 -8.52 12.46
CA ALA A 696 10.44 -9.33 12.44
C ALA A 696 10.04 -10.82 12.36
N PRO A 697 10.00 -11.42 11.15
CA PRO A 697 9.56 -12.80 10.94
C PRO A 697 10.64 -13.78 11.40
N LEU A 698 10.53 -14.27 12.64
CA LEU A 698 11.54 -15.08 13.29
C LEU A 698 11.93 -16.35 12.51
N SER A 699 10.97 -16.93 11.78
CA SER A 699 11.14 -18.21 11.05
C SER A 699 12.07 -18.13 9.84
N VAL A 700 12.41 -16.91 9.36
CA VAL A 700 13.30 -16.73 8.19
C VAL A 700 14.71 -16.31 8.58
N PHE A 701 14.98 -16.19 9.88
CA PHE A 701 16.31 -15.98 10.42
C PHE A 701 16.90 -17.31 10.90
N ASP A 702 18.20 -17.47 10.79
CA ASP A 702 18.88 -18.72 11.18
C ASP A 702 18.75 -19.01 12.68
N ASP A 703 18.72 -17.95 13.50
CA ASP A 703 18.61 -18.04 14.95
C ASP A 703 18.20 -16.68 15.55
N HIS A 704 17.62 -16.68 16.74
CA HIS A 704 17.25 -15.46 17.48
C HIS A 704 17.33 -15.65 18.99
N ILE A 705 17.59 -14.55 19.69
CA ILE A 705 17.50 -14.49 21.15
C ILE A 705 16.70 -13.24 21.53
N ALA A 706 15.67 -13.42 22.34
CA ALA A 706 14.85 -12.36 22.92
C ALA A 706 15.15 -12.21 24.40
N GLY A 707 15.31 -10.94 24.85
CA GLY A 707 15.30 -10.56 26.25
C GLY A 707 14.02 -9.78 26.59
N GLU A 708 14.02 -9.11 27.74
CA GLU A 708 12.86 -8.29 28.13
C GLU A 708 12.64 -7.09 27.19
N ASP A 709 13.72 -6.39 26.82
CA ASP A 709 13.69 -5.14 26.05
C ASP A 709 14.58 -5.20 24.79
N PHE A 710 15.01 -6.39 24.37
CA PHE A 710 15.79 -6.58 23.16
C PHE A 710 15.39 -7.85 22.39
N LEU A 711 15.69 -7.84 21.11
CA LEU A 711 15.61 -8.99 20.21
C LEU A 711 16.83 -8.95 19.27
N VAL A 712 17.62 -10.02 19.24
CA VAL A 712 18.72 -10.18 18.30
C VAL A 712 18.43 -11.32 17.33
N LEU A 713 18.69 -11.08 16.05
CA LEU A 713 18.40 -11.99 14.94
C LEU A 713 19.71 -12.25 14.20
N ARG A 714 19.95 -13.50 13.83
CA ARG A 714 21.09 -13.89 12.99
C ARG A 714 20.64 -14.23 11.58
N SER A 715 21.36 -13.72 10.59
CA SER A 715 21.22 -14.07 9.19
C SER A 715 22.62 -14.29 8.61
N ALA A 716 22.99 -15.54 8.39
CA ALA A 716 24.34 -15.97 8.06
C ALA A 716 25.39 -15.39 9.04
N GLU A 717 26.34 -14.61 8.56
CA GLU A 717 27.36 -13.93 9.36
C GLU A 717 26.94 -12.49 9.78
N SER A 718 25.70 -12.09 9.50
CA SER A 718 25.16 -10.77 9.85
C SER A 718 24.15 -10.86 10.97
N PHE A 719 23.93 -9.72 11.63
CA PHE A 719 22.92 -9.59 12.68
C PHE A 719 22.02 -8.37 12.49
N VAL A 720 20.84 -8.47 13.08
CA VAL A 720 19.94 -7.36 13.37
C VAL A 720 19.65 -7.39 14.86
N ALA A 721 19.90 -6.28 15.58
CA ALA A 721 19.56 -6.15 16.99
C ALA A 721 18.56 -5.01 17.16
N LEU A 722 17.45 -5.32 17.83
CA LEU A 722 16.44 -4.37 18.27
C LEU A 722 16.60 -4.17 19.76
N LYS A 723 16.56 -2.92 20.23
CA LYS A 723 16.50 -2.54 21.64
C LYS A 723 15.38 -1.55 21.82
N ALA A 724 14.60 -1.66 22.89
CA ALA A 724 13.46 -0.78 23.16
C ALA A 724 13.53 -0.14 24.55
N THR A 725 12.79 0.95 24.75
CA THR A 725 12.71 1.65 26.05
C THR A 725 11.74 0.98 27.04
N GLY A 726 11.15 -0.13 26.67
CA GLY A 726 10.26 -0.95 27.49
C GLY A 726 10.24 -2.38 27.01
N PRO A 727 9.48 -3.25 27.68
CA PRO A 727 9.39 -4.66 27.31
C PRO A 727 8.93 -4.84 25.87
N ILE A 728 9.60 -5.73 25.13
CA ILE A 728 9.21 -6.16 23.77
C ILE A 728 8.28 -7.36 23.91
N GLU A 729 7.01 -7.15 23.69
CA GLU A 729 5.98 -8.19 23.72
C GLU A 729 5.88 -8.90 22.38
N ALA A 730 6.34 -10.14 22.29
CA ALA A 730 6.11 -10.97 21.11
C ALA A 730 4.61 -11.32 21.00
N VAL A 731 4.02 -11.09 19.84
CA VAL A 731 2.64 -11.48 19.58
C VAL A 731 2.58 -12.97 19.31
N GLY A 732 1.87 -13.73 20.19
CA GLY A 732 1.78 -15.18 20.11
C GLY A 732 0.57 -15.73 19.37
N GLU A 733 -0.45 -14.87 19.12
CA GLU A 733 -1.73 -15.26 18.53
C GLU A 733 -2.15 -14.30 17.42
N GLY A 734 -3.06 -14.74 16.54
CA GLY A 734 -3.60 -13.95 15.45
C GLY A 734 -2.61 -13.66 14.32
N PRO A 735 -2.94 -12.71 13.44
CA PRO A 735 -2.16 -12.40 12.24
C PRO A 735 -0.73 -11.95 12.50
N GLY A 736 -0.42 -11.47 13.72
CA GLY A 736 0.92 -11.04 14.14
C GLY A 736 1.80 -12.15 14.74
N ALA A 737 1.25 -13.35 14.92
CA ALA A 737 1.98 -14.44 15.61
C ALA A 737 3.28 -14.80 14.91
N GLY A 738 4.38 -14.73 15.67
CA GLY A 738 5.73 -15.05 15.20
C GLY A 738 6.38 -14.04 14.28
N ILE A 739 5.72 -12.91 14.02
CA ILE A 739 6.23 -11.84 13.14
C ILE A 739 6.15 -10.44 13.76
N GLU A 740 5.37 -10.25 14.83
CA GLU A 740 5.12 -8.95 15.43
C GLU A 740 5.64 -8.87 16.87
N HIS A 741 6.29 -7.77 17.17
CA HIS A 741 6.88 -7.45 18.48
C HIS A 741 6.48 -6.04 18.88
N ARG A 742 5.72 -5.88 19.97
CA ARG A 742 5.12 -4.61 20.40
C ARG A 742 5.84 -3.99 21.58
N VAL A 743 5.92 -2.67 21.59
CA VAL A 743 6.23 -1.87 22.78
C VAL A 743 5.05 -0.97 23.06
N ARG A 744 4.44 -1.17 24.24
CA ARG A 744 3.25 -0.44 24.66
C ARG A 744 3.60 0.91 25.24
N GLY A 745 2.69 1.86 25.11
CA GLY A 745 2.78 3.20 25.68
C GLY A 745 2.49 4.28 24.65
N LYS A 746 2.21 5.47 25.15
CA LYS A 746 2.03 6.69 24.33
C LYS A 746 3.34 7.20 23.78
N ARG A 747 4.43 6.95 24.50
CA ARG A 747 5.81 7.26 24.11
C ARG A 747 6.64 6.00 24.14
N SER A 748 7.44 5.80 23.12
CA SER A 748 8.35 4.66 23.03
C SER A 748 9.57 5.02 22.19
N GLY A 749 10.69 4.37 22.51
CA GLY A 749 11.92 4.50 21.74
C GLY A 749 12.44 3.14 21.32
N TRP A 750 13.02 3.08 20.13
CA TRP A 750 13.71 1.92 19.62
C TRP A 750 15.09 2.28 19.08
N ALA A 751 16.03 1.38 19.25
CA ALA A 751 17.29 1.38 18.51
C ALA A 751 17.39 0.13 17.66
N ILE A 752 17.77 0.29 16.40
CA ILE A 752 18.08 -0.81 15.48
C ILE A 752 19.56 -0.75 15.17
N LEU A 753 20.27 -1.86 15.36
CA LEU A 753 21.68 -1.97 15.08
C LEU A 753 21.90 -3.15 14.13
N VAL A 754 22.75 -2.95 13.14
CA VAL A 754 23.08 -4.00 12.15
C VAL A 754 24.60 -4.11 11.99
N GLY A 755 25.05 -5.29 11.55
CA GLY A 755 26.47 -5.50 11.27
C GLY A 755 26.82 -6.96 11.07
N ALA A 756 28.13 -7.24 11.07
CA ALA A 756 28.66 -8.60 11.05
C ALA A 756 28.91 -9.11 12.46
N LEU A 757 28.71 -10.42 12.68
CA LEU A 757 28.98 -11.08 13.96
C LEU A 757 30.47 -11.05 14.35
N GLY A 758 31.39 -10.95 13.36
CA GLY A 758 32.81 -10.88 13.63
C GLY A 758 33.37 -12.13 14.30
N GLY A 759 32.77 -13.28 14.04
CA GLY A 759 33.14 -14.56 14.66
C GLY A 759 32.53 -14.80 16.04
N ARG A 760 31.69 -13.88 16.54
CA ARG A 760 30.96 -14.06 17.81
C ARG A 760 29.70 -14.88 17.66
N SER A 761 29.32 -15.51 18.75
CA SER A 761 28.06 -16.24 18.88
C SER A 761 26.89 -15.25 19.05
N LEU A 762 25.69 -15.72 18.75
CA LEU A 762 24.46 -14.94 18.98
C LEU A 762 24.25 -14.64 20.48
N ALA A 763 24.67 -15.53 21.38
CA ALA A 763 24.59 -15.34 22.81
C ALA A 763 25.49 -14.18 23.30
N GLU A 764 26.69 -14.06 22.73
CA GLU A 764 27.59 -12.93 23.04
C GLU A 764 27.01 -11.61 22.51
N LEU A 765 26.40 -11.62 21.34
CA LEU A 765 25.67 -10.45 20.79
C LEU A 765 24.48 -10.09 21.69
N ALA A 766 23.71 -11.07 22.15
CA ALA A 766 22.58 -10.86 23.06
C ALA A 766 23.03 -10.17 24.37
N ALA A 767 24.16 -10.60 24.95
CA ALA A 767 24.74 -9.97 26.14
C ALA A 767 25.17 -8.51 25.87
N LEU A 768 25.68 -8.20 24.66
CA LEU A 768 26.00 -6.81 24.28
C LEU A 768 24.75 -5.96 24.07
N ALA A 769 23.69 -6.54 23.49
CA ALA A 769 22.40 -5.86 23.31
C ALA A 769 21.71 -5.61 24.68
N GLU A 770 21.78 -6.59 25.60
CA GLU A 770 21.31 -6.42 26.98
C GLU A 770 22.07 -5.31 27.71
N GLY A 771 23.40 -5.25 27.55
CA GLY A 771 24.26 -4.21 28.12
C GLY A 771 24.18 -2.84 27.45
N THR A 772 23.44 -2.72 26.32
CA THR A 772 23.19 -1.43 25.66
C THR A 772 22.11 -0.68 26.42
N ASN A 773 22.43 0.53 26.88
CA ASN A 773 21.49 1.40 27.57
C ASN A 773 20.69 2.22 26.55
N LEU A 774 19.37 2.00 26.50
CA LEU A 774 18.43 2.82 25.72
C LEU A 774 17.48 3.48 26.72
N SER A 775 17.50 4.78 26.80
CA SER A 775 16.70 5.54 27.78
C SER A 775 15.91 6.66 27.16
N LEU A 776 14.66 6.81 27.60
CA LEU A 776 13.73 7.86 27.21
C LEU A 776 13.66 8.93 28.30
N SER A 777 13.78 10.20 27.90
CA SER A 777 13.50 11.35 28.78
C SER A 777 12.29 12.09 28.23
N ASP A 778 11.37 12.47 29.10
CA ASP A 778 10.13 13.16 28.74
C ASP A 778 10.26 14.68 28.68
N ASP A 779 11.22 15.28 29.40
CA ASP A 779 11.39 16.74 29.43
C ASP A 779 12.90 17.14 29.49
N PRO A 780 13.50 17.54 28.37
CA PRO A 780 12.95 17.50 27.01
C PRO A 780 12.82 16.06 26.47
N LEU A 781 11.85 15.85 25.62
CA LEU A 781 11.63 14.55 24.99
C LEU A 781 12.83 14.16 24.12
N ASN A 782 13.56 13.13 24.52
CA ASN A 782 14.69 12.60 23.78
C ASN A 782 14.90 11.11 24.06
N LEU A 783 15.61 10.45 23.15
CA LEU A 783 16.01 9.06 23.22
C LEU A 783 17.54 8.99 23.20
N SER A 784 18.13 8.42 24.24
CA SER A 784 19.59 8.22 24.34
C SER A 784 19.94 6.75 24.22
N CYS A 785 20.94 6.44 23.42
CA CYS A 785 21.47 5.09 23.20
C CYS A 785 22.97 5.10 23.40
N GLU A 786 23.46 4.25 24.29
CA GLU A 786 24.89 4.11 24.58
C GLU A 786 25.22 2.64 24.87
N GLY A 787 26.26 2.13 24.24
CA GLY A 787 26.65 0.74 24.45
C GLY A 787 27.79 0.31 23.55
N PRO A 788 28.17 -0.97 23.65
CA PRO A 788 29.32 -1.51 22.92
C PRO A 788 29.10 -1.62 21.40
N LEU A 789 27.87 -1.50 20.94
CA LEU A 789 27.51 -1.67 19.52
C LEU A 789 27.36 -0.34 18.77
N THR A 790 27.41 0.79 19.46
CA THR A 790 27.22 2.12 18.88
C THR A 790 27.93 3.18 19.72
N PRO A 791 28.40 4.30 19.15
CA PRO A 791 28.80 5.47 19.95
C PRO A 791 27.62 6.00 20.76
N ALA A 792 27.86 6.88 21.71
CA ALA A 792 26.80 7.56 22.46
C ALA A 792 25.97 8.42 21.50
N LEU A 793 24.72 8.03 21.27
CA LEU A 793 23.76 8.73 20.43
C LEU A 793 22.62 9.30 21.28
N ARG A 794 22.16 10.50 20.94
CA ARG A 794 20.95 11.08 21.50
C ARG A 794 20.11 11.67 20.37
N LEU A 795 18.87 11.21 20.27
CA LEU A 795 17.86 11.76 19.36
C LEU A 795 16.96 12.69 20.17
N ASP A 796 17.11 13.98 19.99
CA ASP A 796 16.20 14.98 20.51
C ASP A 796 14.98 15.10 19.58
N TYR A 797 13.78 15.16 20.18
CA TYR A 797 12.54 15.19 19.40
C TYR A 797 12.43 16.44 18.51
N ARG A 798 13.03 17.57 18.94
CA ARG A 798 13.03 18.85 18.20
C ARG A 798 14.31 19.07 17.42
N ASP A 799 15.45 18.89 18.10
CA ASP A 799 16.76 19.32 17.60
C ASP A 799 17.49 18.23 16.78
N GLY A 800 16.96 17.00 16.74
CA GLY A 800 17.54 15.91 15.96
C GLY A 800 18.68 15.17 16.64
N LEU A 801 19.66 14.72 15.85
CA LEU A 801 20.72 13.82 16.31
C LEU A 801 21.88 14.54 16.99
N PHE A 802 22.33 13.97 18.09
CA PHE A 802 23.61 14.27 18.74
C PHE A 802 24.46 12.99 18.81
N VAL A 803 25.71 13.09 18.40
CA VAL A 803 26.71 12.03 18.47
C VAL A 803 27.81 12.45 19.45
N GLU A 804 28.04 11.65 20.48
CA GLU A 804 28.99 11.98 21.57
C GLU A 804 28.80 13.41 22.13
N GLY A 805 27.54 13.77 22.34
CA GLY A 805 27.13 15.07 22.87
C GLY A 805 27.20 16.24 21.87
N ARG A 806 27.62 16.05 20.64
CA ARG A 806 27.70 17.09 19.61
C ARG A 806 26.54 16.96 18.63
N HIS A 807 25.89 18.07 18.34
CA HIS A 807 24.82 18.10 17.33
C HIS A 807 25.37 17.67 15.96
N ALA A 808 24.70 16.71 15.33
CA ALA A 808 25.04 16.13 14.06
C ALA A 808 23.89 16.37 13.05
N PRO A 809 23.90 17.52 12.35
CA PRO A 809 22.86 17.80 11.34
C PRO A 809 22.95 16.81 10.19
N PHE A 810 21.86 16.66 9.44
CA PHE A 810 21.87 15.82 8.24
C PHE A 810 22.92 16.35 7.24
N PRO A 811 23.77 15.49 6.70
CA PRO A 811 25.03 15.93 6.08
C PRO A 811 24.88 16.58 4.70
N THR A 812 23.76 16.38 4.01
CA THR A 812 23.59 16.86 2.64
C THR A 812 22.22 17.48 2.36
N THR A 813 22.16 18.30 1.32
CA THR A 813 20.91 18.79 0.71
C THR A 813 20.79 18.34 -0.76
N SER A 814 21.67 17.44 -1.20
CA SER A 814 21.71 16.91 -2.56
C SER A 814 20.58 15.88 -2.76
N GLN A 815 19.95 15.93 -3.92
CA GLN A 815 19.01 14.88 -4.35
C GLN A 815 19.72 13.66 -4.93
N THR A 816 20.93 13.87 -5.45
CA THR A 816 21.80 12.78 -5.89
C THR A 816 22.48 12.19 -4.67
N PRO A 817 22.45 10.87 -4.49
CA PRO A 817 23.09 10.24 -3.34
C PRO A 817 24.58 10.60 -3.20
N GLU A 818 24.95 11.15 -2.05
CA GLU A 818 26.33 11.31 -1.64
C GLU A 818 26.80 10.02 -0.98
N ILE A 819 27.73 9.33 -1.63
CA ILE A 819 28.12 7.96 -1.29
C ILE A 819 29.53 7.96 -0.67
N ALA A 820 29.68 7.30 0.46
CA ALA A 820 30.94 7.04 1.12
C ALA A 820 31.16 5.55 1.36
N TRP A 821 32.40 5.11 1.21
CA TRP A 821 32.82 3.77 1.57
C TRP A 821 33.38 3.77 2.99
N LEU A 822 32.81 2.96 3.86
CA LEU A 822 33.25 2.75 5.23
C LEU A 822 33.86 1.35 5.42
N THR A 823 34.53 1.13 6.54
CA THR A 823 34.78 -0.22 7.05
C THR A 823 33.44 -0.77 7.57
N ALA A 824 33.11 -1.99 7.19
CA ALA A 824 31.90 -2.62 7.69
C ALA A 824 31.97 -2.80 9.21
N PHE A 825 30.87 -2.44 9.91
CA PHE A 825 30.80 -2.69 11.34
C PHE A 825 30.74 -4.19 11.62
N ALA A 826 31.64 -4.64 12.50
CA ALA A 826 31.65 -5.97 13.06
C ALA A 826 31.68 -5.87 14.58
N VAL A 827 31.05 -6.81 15.26
CA VAL A 827 31.08 -6.86 16.73
C VAL A 827 32.54 -6.96 17.18
N PRO A 828 33.02 -6.07 18.08
CA PRO A 828 34.41 -6.08 18.52
C PRO A 828 34.85 -7.43 19.11
N ALA A 829 36.08 -7.86 18.84
CA ALA A 829 36.62 -9.07 19.41
C ALA A 829 36.61 -9.02 20.97
N SER A 830 36.44 -10.18 21.62
CA SER A 830 36.61 -10.25 23.09
C SER A 830 38.05 -9.92 23.45
N ASN A 831 38.27 -8.95 24.31
CA ASN A 831 39.60 -8.72 24.90
C ASN A 831 40.03 -9.87 25.82
#